data_ccefa0926d0ad0da4fe9a2309c4b28fd
#
_entry.id   ccefa0926d0ad0da4fe9a2309c4b28fd
#
_cell.length_a   1.000
_cell.length_b   1.000
_cell.length_c   1.000
_cell.angle_alpha   90.00
_cell.angle_beta   90.00
_cell.angle_gamma   90.00
#
_symmetry.space_group_name_H-M   'P 1'
#
loop_
_entity.id
_entity.type
_entity.pdbx_description
1 polymer ?
#
loop_
_entity_poly.entity_id
_entity_poly.type
_entity_poly.pdbx_seq_one_letter_code
_entity_poly.pdbx_strand_id
1 'polypeptide(L)'
;MKKLLALILTLVMAVTVFGTAFAEAVDAANIADQPEFDVMTLGNYKYKEDYISLYDQVGSGITIADVEEDEETGFGYITVDGEKKLLGLDFLTMAMVYNCTPAGEYETEEDVYAAWWRLYITRWNYLLPEVPLYSNEYYDLYNAQIKGVQEHPTNPFWSPASALIDWSSEKEDDSIILGSSTELSGQFRVPAFGKSSPGSSDNDIGSLTTALSTVETTKEGAYTWNETVVDSHEETLNEDGTLTYTIKIKDDLKFSDGSAVTAKDYIAYTMASLTPVFTQAASRETSGRTIAGWEGAYQLYTGPGSEEGTKELSGIHLIDEYTFSVTVPAEYANYFYKITYGGFSAQPAAAFLGEGVEIKDDGNGCYLSDEFYAKDEGGKYVQAAKIYKLCTDTSAENYAEFPWSGPYAVKSFDNSDATAILEKNEYFKGNYEGATPKIGKVIYKKTVSATQIEDFKAGGLDVIAAITGGADTDNALKLADESNGAYVYTHYSRAGYGKLGFRADYGPAQFTSVRQAIALCMDRAQFAKDFTGGYGGVVDGPYYTGSWMYKAAVDQGMLLDSYATSADAAIEVLEADGWIYNADGTPYAGEGVRYKAIPADKINENDKNYKSVDGTYKTEEVNGVYLMPLVINWYGTADNPFTDLLQTGLKANENVAKAGMVVYNTIGDFAPMLDELYQQAAYGFYSGSPMYCAFNFATGFNSAVYDFAFNMTIDPAMYDDYSQYYIKDYADILWLNK
;
A
#
# COMPACT_ATOMS: atom_id res chain seq x y z
N MET A 1 11.08 -22.70 19.66
CA MET A 1 12.20 -23.64 19.71
C MET A 1 11.78 -25.10 19.72
N LYS A 2 10.89 -25.60 20.58
CA LYS A 2 10.48 -27.03 20.56
C LYS A 2 9.56 -27.39 19.39
N LYS A 3 8.72 -26.49 18.89
CA LYS A 3 7.76 -26.70 17.80
C LYS A 3 8.41 -26.60 16.42
N LEU A 4 9.34 -25.66 16.22
CA LEU A 4 10.15 -25.58 15.00
C LEU A 4 11.05 -26.82 14.85
N LEU A 5 11.59 -27.31 15.97
CA LEU A 5 12.34 -28.56 15.97
C LEU A 5 11.48 -29.79 15.60
N ALA A 6 10.17 -29.76 15.86
CA ALA A 6 9.25 -30.82 15.50
C ALA A 6 8.89 -30.82 14.02
N LEU A 7 8.66 -29.61 13.41
CA LEU A 7 8.43 -29.47 11.97
C LEU A 7 9.68 -29.90 11.19
N ILE A 8 10.85 -29.46 11.63
CA ILE A 8 12.15 -29.88 11.09
C ILE A 8 12.36 -31.39 11.30
N LEU A 9 11.94 -31.97 12.46
CA LEU A 9 12.07 -33.41 12.70
C LEU A 9 11.10 -34.25 11.84
N THR A 10 9.91 -33.75 11.52
CA THR A 10 8.98 -34.49 10.65
C THR A 10 9.44 -34.44 9.19
N LEU A 11 9.99 -33.32 8.75
CA LEU A 11 10.66 -33.19 7.45
C LEU A 11 11.96 -34.03 7.42
N VAL A 12 12.77 -33.99 8.49
CA VAL A 12 14.00 -34.77 8.63
C VAL A 12 13.70 -36.29 8.72
N MET A 13 12.58 -36.72 9.31
CA MET A 13 12.20 -38.14 9.26
C MET A 13 11.76 -38.57 7.86
N ALA A 14 11.22 -37.70 7.03
CA ALA A 14 11.00 -38.02 5.62
C ALA A 14 12.33 -38.09 4.83
N VAL A 15 13.30 -37.25 5.18
CA VAL A 15 14.64 -37.21 4.53
C VAL A 15 15.57 -38.35 5.05
N THR A 16 15.44 -38.79 6.33
CA THR A 16 16.30 -39.90 6.86
C THR A 16 15.91 -41.27 6.39
N VAL A 17 14.78 -41.44 5.71
CA VAL A 17 14.46 -42.73 5.02
C VAL A 17 15.16 -42.81 3.64
N PHE A 18 15.61 -41.68 3.08
CA PHE A 18 16.46 -41.66 1.89
C PHE A 18 17.96 -41.58 2.28
N GLY A 19 18.39 -42.52 3.12
CA GLY A 19 19.79 -42.64 3.51
C GLY A 19 20.68 -42.92 2.30
N THR A 20 21.68 -42.04 2.09
CA THR A 20 22.91 -42.26 1.30
C THR A 20 22.73 -42.93 -0.08
N ALA A 21 21.72 -42.56 -0.84
CA ALA A 21 21.83 -42.62 -2.28
C ALA A 21 22.85 -41.53 -2.66
N PHE A 22 23.94 -41.88 -3.33
CA PHE A 22 24.80 -40.90 -3.98
C PHE A 22 23.88 -40.05 -4.83
N ALA A 23 23.79 -38.73 -4.55
CA ALA A 23 22.97 -37.87 -5.34
C ALA A 23 23.47 -38.01 -6.79
N GLU A 24 22.60 -38.41 -7.66
CA GLU A 24 22.93 -38.62 -9.07
C GLU A 24 22.93 -37.25 -9.76
N ALA A 25 23.72 -37.12 -10.84
CA ALA A 25 23.66 -35.93 -11.66
C ALA A 25 22.24 -35.72 -12.20
N VAL A 26 21.81 -34.48 -12.27
CA VAL A 26 20.47 -34.11 -12.72
C VAL A 26 20.19 -34.66 -14.14
N ASP A 27 19.07 -35.29 -14.32
CA ASP A 27 18.45 -35.49 -15.64
C ASP A 27 16.90 -35.43 -15.51
N ALA A 28 16.19 -35.29 -16.62
CA ALA A 28 14.76 -35.14 -16.65
C ALA A 28 14.01 -36.33 -16.01
N ALA A 29 14.61 -37.54 -16.00
CA ALA A 29 14.01 -38.73 -15.39
C ALA A 29 14.09 -38.68 -13.85
N ASN A 30 15.13 -38.05 -13.29
CA ASN A 30 15.36 -38.01 -11.85
C ASN A 30 14.52 -36.94 -11.15
N ILE A 31 14.03 -35.94 -11.89
CA ILE A 31 13.24 -34.84 -11.33
C ILE A 31 11.79 -35.23 -11.14
N ALA A 32 11.28 -36.20 -11.88
CA ALA A 32 9.89 -36.66 -11.79
C ALA A 32 9.51 -37.16 -10.38
N ASP A 33 10.51 -37.55 -9.57
CA ASP A 33 10.31 -38.04 -8.19
C ASP A 33 10.62 -36.98 -7.11
N GLN A 34 10.94 -35.73 -7.50
CA GLN A 34 11.14 -34.66 -6.53
C GLN A 34 9.78 -34.12 -6.00
N PRO A 35 9.72 -33.64 -4.73
CA PRO A 35 8.51 -33.01 -4.23
C PRO A 35 8.00 -31.97 -5.23
N GLU A 36 6.70 -31.99 -5.47
CA GLU A 36 6.06 -31.09 -6.45
C GLU A 36 6.58 -29.67 -6.28
N PHE A 37 7.04 -29.12 -7.39
CA PHE A 37 7.46 -27.75 -7.43
C PHE A 37 6.34 -26.87 -6.91
N ASP A 38 6.56 -26.24 -5.79
CA ASP A 38 5.74 -25.14 -5.33
C ASP A 38 6.09 -23.88 -6.11
N VAL A 39 6.21 -24.03 -7.43
CA VAL A 39 6.49 -22.92 -8.34
C VAL A 39 5.25 -22.08 -8.45
N MET A 40 5.35 -20.93 -7.90
CA MET A 40 4.32 -19.92 -7.85
C MET A 40 4.22 -19.18 -9.19
N THR A 41 3.71 -19.83 -10.22
CA THR A 41 3.37 -19.14 -11.47
C THR A 41 1.87 -18.89 -11.54
N LEU A 42 1.46 -17.72 -12.00
CA LEU A 42 0.05 -17.35 -12.12
C LEU A 42 -0.78 -18.42 -12.86
N GLY A 43 -0.20 -19.08 -13.88
CA GLY A 43 -0.85 -20.17 -14.60
C GLY A 43 -1.15 -21.41 -13.78
N ASN A 44 -0.36 -21.70 -12.75
CA ASN A 44 -0.55 -22.88 -11.91
C ASN A 44 -1.50 -22.63 -10.73
N TYR A 45 -1.67 -21.39 -10.36
CA TYR A 45 -2.46 -20.99 -9.20
C TYR A 45 -3.92 -21.46 -9.28
N LYS A 46 -4.57 -21.27 -10.41
CA LYS A 46 -5.97 -21.63 -10.64
C LYS A 46 -6.26 -23.14 -10.47
N TYR A 47 -5.25 -23.96 -10.42
CA TYR A 47 -5.38 -25.40 -10.54
C TYR A 47 -4.82 -26.18 -9.35
N LYS A 48 -4.40 -25.50 -8.27
CA LYS A 48 -4.02 -26.20 -7.04
C LYS A 48 -5.27 -26.63 -6.29
N GLU A 49 -5.58 -27.90 -6.40
CA GLU A 49 -6.75 -28.53 -5.74
C GLU A 49 -6.65 -28.52 -4.21
N ASP A 50 -5.45 -28.29 -3.66
CA ASP A 50 -5.16 -28.34 -2.22
C ASP A 50 -5.44 -27.03 -1.47
N TYR A 51 -5.80 -25.95 -2.19
CA TYR A 51 -6.04 -24.64 -1.62
C TYR A 51 -7.45 -24.14 -1.92
N ILE A 52 -8.02 -23.41 -0.97
CA ILE A 52 -9.14 -22.50 -1.22
C ILE A 52 -8.58 -21.15 -1.64
N SER A 53 -8.90 -20.74 -2.83
CA SER A 53 -8.38 -19.52 -3.45
C SER A 53 -9.44 -18.43 -3.52
N LEU A 54 -9.03 -17.24 -3.93
CA LEU A 54 -9.93 -16.13 -4.22
C LEU A 54 -11.08 -16.53 -5.18
N TYR A 55 -10.81 -17.40 -6.15
CA TYR A 55 -11.85 -17.90 -7.07
C TYR A 55 -12.94 -18.69 -6.39
N ASP A 56 -12.62 -19.35 -5.27
CA ASP A 56 -13.58 -20.17 -4.52
C ASP A 56 -14.42 -19.32 -3.56
N GLN A 57 -14.04 -18.07 -3.31
CA GLN A 57 -14.68 -17.23 -2.31
C GLN A 57 -16.07 -16.78 -2.72
N VAL A 58 -16.23 -16.39 -3.98
CA VAL A 58 -17.53 -15.85 -4.47
C VAL A 58 -18.58 -16.96 -4.43
N GLY A 59 -19.49 -16.86 -3.47
CA GLY A 59 -20.56 -17.85 -3.28
C GLY A 59 -20.15 -19.13 -2.57
N SER A 60 -18.95 -19.21 -2.00
CA SER A 60 -18.47 -20.39 -1.26
C SER A 60 -19.30 -20.70 -0.01
N GLY A 61 -19.88 -19.67 0.63
CA GLY A 61 -20.56 -19.77 1.91
C GLY A 61 -19.64 -20.14 3.07
N ILE A 62 -18.34 -20.13 2.88
CA ILE A 62 -17.35 -20.42 3.94
C ILE A 62 -17.36 -19.29 4.95
N THR A 63 -17.59 -19.62 6.22
CA THR A 63 -17.52 -18.68 7.35
C THR A 63 -16.34 -19.01 8.23
N ILE A 64 -15.99 -18.10 9.13
CA ILE A 64 -14.91 -18.38 10.12
C ILE A 64 -15.20 -19.60 10.97
N ALA A 65 -16.47 -19.97 11.19
CA ALA A 65 -16.87 -21.14 11.95
C ALA A 65 -16.61 -22.48 11.22
N ASP A 66 -16.37 -22.45 9.91
CA ASP A 66 -16.05 -23.64 9.11
C ASP A 66 -14.55 -23.94 9.11
N VAL A 67 -13.73 -23.01 9.64
CA VAL A 67 -12.27 -23.09 9.59
C VAL A 67 -11.76 -23.91 10.77
N GLU A 68 -10.93 -24.89 10.46
CA GLU A 68 -10.10 -25.61 11.41
C GLU A 68 -8.66 -25.06 11.34
N GLU A 69 -7.93 -25.11 12.44
CA GLU A 69 -6.54 -24.69 12.48
C GLU A 69 -5.62 -25.90 12.74
N ASP A 70 -4.51 -25.90 12.04
CA ASP A 70 -3.44 -26.86 12.30
C ASP A 70 -2.68 -26.46 13.57
N GLU A 71 -2.63 -27.34 14.56
CA GLU A 71 -2.02 -27.04 15.88
C GLU A 71 -0.51 -26.75 15.81
N GLU A 72 0.17 -27.20 14.77
CA GLU A 72 1.62 -27.04 14.63
C GLU A 72 1.99 -25.77 13.88
N THR A 73 1.27 -25.46 12.80
CA THR A 73 1.56 -24.33 11.91
C THR A 73 0.69 -23.11 12.18
N GLY A 74 -0.49 -23.28 12.78
CA GLY A 74 -1.51 -22.24 12.92
C GLY A 74 -2.21 -21.88 11.60
N PHE A 75 -2.04 -22.68 10.55
CA PHE A 75 -2.69 -22.42 9.26
C PHE A 75 -4.15 -22.81 9.29
N GLY A 76 -5.00 -21.95 8.75
CA GLY A 76 -6.39 -22.24 8.54
C GLY A 76 -6.61 -23.22 7.38
N TYR A 77 -7.48 -24.18 7.56
CA TYR A 77 -7.92 -25.10 6.52
C TYR A 77 -9.41 -25.41 6.67
N ILE A 78 -10.02 -25.88 5.61
CA ILE A 78 -11.36 -26.46 5.65
C ILE A 78 -11.31 -27.90 5.14
N THR A 79 -12.26 -28.72 5.55
CA THR A 79 -12.40 -30.09 5.05
C THR A 79 -13.52 -30.14 4.00
N VAL A 80 -13.15 -30.41 2.74
CA VAL A 80 -14.07 -30.55 1.62
C VAL A 80 -14.00 -31.97 1.10
N ASP A 81 -15.12 -32.69 1.08
CA ASP A 81 -15.21 -34.09 0.64
C ASP A 81 -14.26 -35.03 1.35
N GLY A 82 -13.85 -34.69 2.59
CA GLY A 82 -12.94 -35.46 3.43
C GLY A 82 -11.46 -35.14 3.22
N GLU A 83 -11.13 -34.20 2.38
CA GLU A 83 -9.78 -33.70 2.14
C GLU A 83 -9.57 -32.34 2.79
N LYS A 84 -8.41 -32.14 3.44
CA LYS A 84 -8.00 -30.86 4.00
C LYS A 84 -7.55 -29.93 2.88
N LYS A 85 -8.15 -28.74 2.80
CA LYS A 85 -7.74 -27.69 1.89
C LYS A 85 -7.29 -26.48 2.68
N LEU A 86 -6.06 -26.04 2.47
CA LEU A 86 -5.52 -24.84 3.10
C LEU A 86 -6.21 -23.58 2.56
N LEU A 87 -6.39 -22.61 3.42
CA LEU A 87 -6.86 -21.30 2.98
C LEU A 87 -5.69 -20.52 2.34
N GLY A 88 -5.86 -20.15 1.08
CA GLY A 88 -4.90 -19.34 0.35
C GLY A 88 -4.80 -17.93 0.89
N LEU A 89 -3.66 -17.27 0.70
CA LEU A 89 -3.46 -15.90 1.20
C LEU A 89 -4.44 -14.92 0.56
N ASP A 90 -4.74 -15.09 -0.73
CA ASP A 90 -5.74 -14.32 -1.46
C ASP A 90 -7.17 -14.50 -0.91
N PHE A 91 -7.56 -15.75 -0.62
CA PHE A 91 -8.83 -16.02 0.04
C PHE A 91 -8.91 -15.32 1.40
N LEU A 92 -7.87 -15.50 2.24
CA LEU A 92 -7.81 -14.89 3.57
C LEU A 92 -7.89 -13.37 3.53
N THR A 93 -7.25 -12.75 2.53
CA THR A 93 -7.30 -11.30 2.33
C THR A 93 -8.74 -10.82 2.09
N MET A 94 -9.47 -11.49 1.20
CA MET A 94 -10.85 -11.13 0.90
C MET A 94 -11.79 -11.48 2.05
N ALA A 95 -11.61 -12.66 2.68
CA ALA A 95 -12.44 -13.06 3.81
C ALA A 95 -12.34 -12.07 4.96
N MET A 96 -11.14 -11.59 5.25
CA MET A 96 -10.87 -10.62 6.30
C MET A 96 -11.67 -9.34 6.15
N VAL A 97 -11.91 -8.85 4.94
CA VAL A 97 -12.57 -7.57 4.71
C VAL A 97 -14.02 -7.68 4.25
N TYR A 98 -14.43 -8.82 3.62
CA TYR A 98 -15.78 -9.00 3.09
C TYR A 98 -16.60 -10.11 3.75
N ASN A 99 -16.01 -10.86 4.68
CA ASN A 99 -16.68 -12.00 5.31
C ASN A 99 -16.61 -11.92 6.85
N CYS A 100 -17.01 -10.76 7.39
CA CYS A 100 -16.97 -10.50 8.83
C CYS A 100 -18.30 -10.76 9.54
N THR A 101 -19.23 -11.50 8.93
CA THR A 101 -20.46 -11.88 9.60
C THR A 101 -20.18 -12.76 10.81
N PRO A 102 -20.68 -12.41 12.01
CA PRO A 102 -20.53 -13.21 13.22
C PRO A 102 -20.98 -14.66 13.02
N ALA A 103 -20.11 -15.61 13.42
CA ALA A 103 -20.38 -17.02 13.25
C ALA A 103 -19.63 -17.87 14.31
N GLY A 104 -20.22 -18.98 14.73
CA GLY A 104 -19.61 -19.90 15.71
C GLY A 104 -19.41 -19.23 17.07
N GLU A 105 -18.19 -19.17 17.53
CA GLU A 105 -17.79 -18.54 18.81
C GLU A 105 -17.49 -17.04 18.69
N TYR A 106 -17.45 -16.49 17.49
CA TYR A 106 -17.15 -15.09 17.21
C TYR A 106 -18.46 -14.30 17.20
N GLU A 107 -18.64 -13.42 18.20
CA GLU A 107 -19.90 -12.74 18.48
C GLU A 107 -20.05 -11.39 17.77
N THR A 108 -18.94 -10.77 17.37
CA THR A 108 -18.91 -9.45 16.70
C THR A 108 -18.18 -9.50 15.37
N GLU A 109 -18.42 -8.52 14.50
CA GLU A 109 -17.69 -8.36 13.23
C GLU A 109 -16.19 -8.17 13.47
N GLU A 110 -15.80 -7.47 14.55
CA GLU A 110 -14.42 -7.26 14.95
C GLU A 110 -13.75 -8.57 15.37
N ASP A 111 -14.43 -9.45 16.08
CA ASP A 111 -13.89 -10.76 16.48
C ASP A 111 -13.62 -11.62 15.24
N VAL A 112 -14.55 -11.62 14.28
CA VAL A 112 -14.39 -12.33 13.00
C VAL A 112 -13.25 -11.75 12.19
N TYR A 113 -13.18 -10.42 12.06
CA TYR A 113 -12.08 -9.74 11.37
C TYR A 113 -10.74 -10.12 11.98
N ALA A 114 -10.60 -10.05 13.30
CA ALA A 114 -9.36 -10.38 14.00
C ALA A 114 -8.95 -11.84 13.79
N ALA A 115 -9.91 -12.77 13.73
CA ALA A 115 -9.64 -14.16 13.46
C ALA A 115 -9.13 -14.39 12.03
N TRP A 116 -9.79 -13.80 11.02
CA TRP A 116 -9.29 -13.84 9.64
C TRP A 116 -7.92 -13.19 9.50
N TRP A 117 -7.74 -12.02 10.15
CA TRP A 117 -6.47 -11.30 10.14
C TRP A 117 -5.34 -12.12 10.75
N ARG A 118 -5.59 -12.83 11.85
CA ARG A 118 -4.64 -13.73 12.49
C ARG A 118 -4.20 -14.86 11.55
N LEU A 119 -5.15 -15.50 10.88
CA LEU A 119 -4.86 -16.56 9.90
C LEU A 119 -4.07 -16.00 8.71
N TYR A 120 -4.44 -14.83 8.22
CA TYR A 120 -3.74 -14.13 7.16
C TYR A 120 -2.27 -13.85 7.54
N ILE A 121 -2.04 -13.22 8.69
CA ILE A 121 -0.68 -12.87 9.14
C ILE A 121 0.17 -14.13 9.36
N THR A 122 -0.40 -15.19 9.93
CA THR A 122 0.30 -16.46 10.13
C THR A 122 0.73 -17.07 8.78
N ARG A 123 -0.16 -17.08 7.80
CA ARG A 123 0.15 -17.57 6.46
C ARG A 123 1.17 -16.68 5.74
N TRP A 124 1.00 -15.35 5.84
CA TRP A 124 1.93 -14.38 5.27
C TRP A 124 3.35 -14.52 5.87
N ASN A 125 3.46 -14.68 7.18
CA ASN A 125 4.73 -14.88 7.87
C ASN A 125 5.48 -16.11 7.36
N TYR A 126 4.77 -17.19 7.05
CA TYR A 126 5.38 -18.37 6.44
C TYR A 126 5.83 -18.13 5.00
N LEU A 127 4.99 -17.51 4.19
CA LEU A 127 5.26 -17.27 2.76
C LEU A 127 6.31 -16.18 2.52
N LEU A 128 6.45 -15.23 3.46
CA LEU A 128 7.40 -14.11 3.37
C LEU A 128 7.41 -13.43 1.99
N PRO A 129 6.30 -12.82 1.55
CA PRO A 129 6.30 -12.05 0.30
C PRO A 129 7.36 -10.94 0.31
N GLU A 130 7.71 -10.52 1.49
CA GLU A 130 8.79 -9.59 1.79
C GLU A 130 9.39 -9.90 3.16
N VAL A 131 10.62 -9.50 3.40
CA VAL A 131 11.27 -9.63 4.70
C VAL A 131 11.19 -8.29 5.41
N PRO A 132 10.36 -8.14 6.47
CA PRO A 132 10.38 -6.96 7.32
C PRO A 132 11.72 -6.85 8.03
N LEU A 133 12.33 -5.67 8.01
CA LEU A 133 13.67 -5.45 8.56
C LEU A 133 13.66 -4.54 9.78
N TYR A 134 12.79 -3.54 9.80
CA TYR A 134 12.64 -2.65 10.96
C TYR A 134 11.29 -1.95 10.95
N SER A 135 10.75 -1.71 12.13
CA SER A 135 9.73 -0.69 12.38
C SER A 135 10.31 0.29 13.39
N ASN A 136 10.31 1.57 13.06
CA ASN A 136 10.92 2.61 13.86
C ASN A 136 9.88 3.45 14.59
N GLU A 137 10.31 4.17 15.62
CA GLU A 137 9.56 5.29 16.16
C GLU A 137 9.87 6.56 15.38
N TYR A 138 8.87 7.38 15.18
CA TYR A 138 8.99 8.73 14.66
C TYR A 138 9.09 9.73 15.81
N TYR A 139 10.03 10.65 15.68
CA TYR A 139 10.19 11.77 16.58
C TYR A 139 9.90 13.06 15.84
N ASP A 140 9.09 13.91 16.43
CA ASP A 140 8.79 15.24 15.91
C ASP A 140 9.37 16.28 16.87
N LEU A 141 10.10 17.25 16.31
CA LEU A 141 10.73 18.34 17.06
C LEU A 141 10.00 19.65 16.75
N TYR A 142 9.63 20.40 17.78
CA TYR A 142 8.84 21.61 17.68
C TYR A 142 9.51 22.81 18.34
N ASN A 143 9.33 24.00 17.75
CA ASN A 143 9.55 25.26 18.43
C ASN A 143 8.47 25.45 19.49
N ALA A 144 8.84 25.75 20.74
CA ALA A 144 7.90 25.90 21.85
C ALA A 144 6.93 27.09 21.71
N GLN A 145 7.08 27.95 20.71
CA GLN A 145 6.08 28.97 20.34
C GLN A 145 4.85 28.36 19.64
N ILE A 146 4.96 27.12 19.14
CA ILE A 146 3.80 26.36 18.67
C ILE A 146 3.21 25.62 19.89
N LYS A 147 1.95 25.92 20.19
CA LYS A 147 1.23 25.39 21.36
C LYS A 147 0.24 24.33 20.94
N GLY A 148 -0.08 23.44 21.87
CA GLY A 148 -1.02 22.34 21.67
C GLY A 148 -0.37 21.05 21.19
N VAL A 149 0.93 21.05 20.83
CA VAL A 149 1.62 19.88 20.28
C VAL A 149 1.77 18.72 21.26
N GLN A 150 1.81 19.03 22.57
CA GLN A 150 1.90 18.00 23.63
C GLN A 150 0.54 17.41 23.98
N GLU A 151 -0.52 18.21 23.90
CA GLU A 151 -1.90 17.83 24.18
C GLU A 151 -2.55 17.12 22.98
N HIS A 152 -2.13 17.48 21.76
CA HIS A 152 -2.62 16.96 20.49
C HIS A 152 -1.44 16.57 19.61
N PRO A 153 -0.65 15.55 20.02
CA PRO A 153 0.52 15.15 19.26
C PRO A 153 0.14 14.50 17.92
N THR A 154 1.05 14.54 17.00
CA THR A 154 1.05 13.64 15.84
C THR A 154 1.01 12.19 16.30
N ASN A 155 0.45 11.35 15.48
CA ASN A 155 0.33 9.92 15.74
C ASN A 155 0.31 9.15 14.40
N PRO A 156 0.26 7.80 14.41
CA PRO A 156 0.29 7.03 13.16
C PRO A 156 -0.80 7.36 12.14
N PHE A 157 -1.89 7.99 12.57
CA PHE A 157 -3.07 8.28 11.75
C PHE A 157 -3.23 9.76 11.43
N TRP A 158 -2.62 10.61 12.23
CA TRP A 158 -2.67 12.06 12.10
C TRP A 158 -1.25 12.61 11.93
N SER A 159 -0.89 12.95 10.69
CA SER A 159 0.33 13.70 10.37
C SER A 159 0.25 15.12 10.96
N PRO A 160 1.34 15.89 10.93
CA PRO A 160 1.29 17.31 11.30
C PRO A 160 0.18 18.09 10.59
N ALA A 161 -0.13 17.76 9.33
CA ALA A 161 -1.21 18.37 8.57
C ALA A 161 -2.59 18.18 9.23
N SER A 162 -2.86 16.98 9.76
CA SER A 162 -4.11 16.73 10.48
C SER A 162 -4.09 17.30 11.90
N ALA A 163 -2.97 17.14 12.62
CA ALA A 163 -2.85 17.52 14.02
C ALA A 163 -2.83 19.05 14.23
N LEU A 164 -2.33 19.81 13.27
CA LEU A 164 -2.18 21.28 13.40
C LEU A 164 -3.49 22.05 13.53
N ILE A 165 -4.63 21.43 13.28
CA ILE A 165 -5.95 22.03 13.49
C ILE A 165 -6.17 22.39 14.97
N ASP A 166 -5.54 21.65 15.87
CA ASP A 166 -5.59 21.85 17.33
C ASP A 166 -4.46 22.73 17.86
N TRP A 167 -3.45 23.04 17.01
CA TRP A 167 -2.30 23.84 17.41
C TRP A 167 -2.55 25.33 17.25
N SER A 168 -1.75 26.15 17.96
CA SER A 168 -1.75 27.61 17.82
C SER A 168 -0.33 28.14 17.81
N SER A 169 -0.12 29.32 17.24
CA SER A 169 1.17 29.99 17.17
C SER A 169 1.22 31.21 18.09
N GLU A 170 2.30 31.36 18.87
CA GLU A 170 2.62 32.58 19.65
C GLU A 170 3.55 33.53 18.87
N LYS A 171 3.85 33.24 17.59
CA LYS A 171 4.63 34.11 16.72
C LYS A 171 3.83 35.35 16.34
N GLU A 172 4.51 36.49 16.19
CA GLU A 172 3.85 37.79 15.85
C GLU A 172 3.09 37.74 14.51
N ASP A 173 3.53 36.90 13.56
CA ASP A 173 2.92 36.76 12.23
C ASP A 173 1.90 35.62 12.16
N ASP A 174 1.55 35.01 13.28
CA ASP A 174 0.60 33.89 13.42
C ASP A 174 0.86 32.77 12.40
N SER A 175 2.12 32.38 12.26
CA SER A 175 2.54 31.38 11.29
C SER A 175 3.14 30.13 11.92
N ILE A 176 3.16 29.05 11.13
CA ILE A 176 3.93 27.82 11.37
C ILE A 176 4.71 27.46 10.10
N ILE A 177 5.97 27.06 10.25
CA ILE A 177 6.83 26.62 9.15
C ILE A 177 7.15 25.14 9.32
N LEU A 178 6.66 24.33 8.38
CA LEU A 178 6.82 22.87 8.32
C LEU A 178 7.92 22.51 7.32
N GLY A 179 8.87 21.71 7.74
CA GLY A 179 9.89 21.16 6.86
C GLY A 179 9.35 19.99 6.05
N SER A 180 9.60 19.98 4.74
CA SER A 180 9.28 18.86 3.85
C SER A 180 10.56 18.18 3.39
N SER A 181 10.69 16.89 3.69
CA SER A 181 11.77 16.05 3.17
C SER A 181 11.51 15.58 1.73
N THR A 182 10.26 15.56 1.28
CA THR A 182 9.87 15.22 -0.08
C THR A 182 9.76 16.47 -0.95
N GLU A 183 9.88 16.29 -2.27
CA GLU A 183 9.72 17.38 -3.21
C GLU A 183 8.27 17.84 -3.28
N LEU A 184 8.06 19.17 -3.21
CA LEU A 184 6.76 19.80 -3.43
C LEU A 184 6.59 20.06 -4.93
N SER A 185 5.53 19.52 -5.50
CA SER A 185 5.27 19.64 -6.94
C SER A 185 4.39 20.83 -7.31
N GLY A 186 3.70 21.42 -6.35
CA GLY A 186 2.70 22.44 -6.60
C GLY A 186 1.33 21.92 -7.06
N GLN A 187 1.17 20.61 -7.25
CA GLN A 187 -0.10 20.02 -7.69
C GLN A 187 -0.99 19.68 -6.48
N PHE A 188 -1.44 20.70 -5.76
CA PHE A 188 -2.12 20.50 -4.48
C PHE A 188 -3.63 20.24 -4.59
N ARG A 189 -4.26 20.49 -5.74
CA ARG A 189 -5.70 20.26 -5.97
C ARG A 189 -6.01 18.78 -6.15
N VAL A 190 -5.16 18.10 -6.90
CA VAL A 190 -5.19 16.66 -7.14
C VAL A 190 -3.75 16.17 -7.10
N PRO A 191 -3.20 15.86 -5.91
CA PRO A 191 -1.78 15.54 -5.74
C PRO A 191 -1.27 14.41 -6.63
N ALA A 192 -2.12 13.41 -6.91
CA ALA A 192 -1.80 12.27 -7.77
C ALA A 192 -1.97 12.55 -9.28
N PHE A 193 -2.41 13.75 -9.70
CA PHE A 193 -2.72 14.03 -11.09
C PHE A 193 -1.54 13.77 -12.04
N GLY A 194 -1.72 12.84 -12.96
CA GLY A 194 -0.70 12.46 -13.93
C GLY A 194 0.53 11.71 -13.36
N LYS A 195 0.48 11.29 -12.09
CA LYS A 195 1.56 10.60 -11.40
C LYS A 195 1.13 9.23 -10.91
N SER A 196 2.09 8.32 -10.74
CA SER A 196 1.86 7.02 -10.10
C SER A 196 1.65 7.15 -8.58
N SER A 197 2.34 8.10 -7.95
CA SER A 197 2.21 8.42 -6.54
C SER A 197 2.58 9.90 -6.30
N PRO A 198 1.83 10.64 -5.50
CA PRO A 198 2.22 11.98 -5.06
C PRO A 198 3.30 11.90 -3.96
N GLY A 199 4.04 12.98 -3.76
CA GLY A 199 4.89 13.13 -2.58
C GLY A 199 4.06 13.25 -1.30
N SER A 200 4.58 12.78 -0.17
CA SER A 200 3.88 12.86 1.12
C SER A 200 3.50 14.30 1.48
N SER A 201 4.37 15.26 1.21
CA SER A 201 4.08 16.68 1.48
C SER A 201 3.05 17.30 0.54
N ASP A 202 2.94 16.83 -0.71
CA ASP A 202 1.83 17.21 -1.59
C ASP A 202 0.50 16.68 -1.04
N ASN A 203 0.49 15.46 -0.49
CA ASN A 203 -0.69 14.88 0.19
C ASN A 203 -1.07 15.65 1.45
N ASP A 204 -0.08 16.02 2.28
CA ASP A 204 -0.32 16.83 3.49
C ASP A 204 -0.98 18.17 3.13
N ILE A 205 -0.46 18.86 2.12
CA ILE A 205 -1.08 20.10 1.63
C ILE A 205 -2.47 19.82 1.04
N GLY A 206 -2.63 18.74 0.29
CA GLY A 206 -3.92 18.29 -0.23
C GLY A 206 -4.97 18.12 0.88
N SER A 207 -4.61 17.46 1.99
CA SER A 207 -5.50 17.24 3.13
C SER A 207 -5.83 18.52 3.89
N LEU A 208 -4.93 19.50 3.91
CA LEU A 208 -5.20 20.83 4.47
C LEU A 208 -6.13 21.70 3.62
N THR A 209 -6.21 21.40 2.33
CA THR A 209 -6.88 22.28 1.36
C THR A 209 -8.15 21.67 0.75
N THR A 210 -8.30 20.34 0.85
CA THR A 210 -9.51 19.61 0.45
C THR A 210 -10.06 18.86 1.64
N ALA A 211 -11.23 19.23 2.12
CA ALA A 211 -11.90 18.64 3.27
C ALA A 211 -13.43 18.81 3.15
N LEU A 212 -14.11 19.11 4.24
CA LEU A 212 -15.56 18.98 4.39
C LEU A 212 -16.01 17.57 4.01
N SER A 213 -15.23 16.58 4.43
CA SER A 213 -15.50 15.18 4.11
C SER A 213 -16.70 14.67 4.91
N THR A 214 -17.53 13.86 4.29
CA THR A 214 -18.71 13.24 4.94
C THR A 214 -18.29 12.19 5.97
N VAL A 215 -17.17 11.50 5.73
CA VAL A 215 -16.55 10.55 6.66
C VAL A 215 -15.09 10.95 6.85
N GLU A 216 -14.60 10.89 8.07
CA GLU A 216 -13.22 11.21 8.42
C GLU A 216 -12.57 10.09 9.24
N THR A 217 -11.24 10.07 9.25
CA THR A 217 -10.45 9.19 10.14
C THR A 217 -10.23 9.88 11.49
N THR A 218 -10.55 9.18 12.58
CA THR A 218 -10.35 9.68 13.93
C THR A 218 -8.88 9.65 14.35
N LYS A 219 -8.55 10.27 15.49
CA LYS A 219 -7.19 10.23 16.08
C LYS A 219 -6.74 8.81 16.43
N GLU A 220 -7.68 7.94 16.73
CA GLU A 220 -7.46 6.52 17.02
C GLU A 220 -7.46 5.69 15.75
N GLY A 221 -7.85 6.32 14.62
CA GLY A 221 -7.83 5.78 13.29
C GLY A 221 -9.04 4.95 12.91
N ALA A 222 -10.12 5.04 13.63
CA ALA A 222 -11.43 4.58 13.17
C ALA A 222 -11.99 5.56 12.12
N TYR A 223 -13.00 5.11 11.39
CA TYR A 223 -13.79 5.99 10.53
C TYR A 223 -15.05 6.45 11.27
N THR A 224 -15.42 7.70 11.04
CA THR A 224 -16.63 8.29 11.63
C THR A 224 -17.31 9.27 10.67
N TRP A 225 -18.62 9.39 10.76
CA TRP A 225 -19.36 10.44 10.08
C TRP A 225 -18.98 11.81 10.64
N ASN A 226 -18.75 12.76 9.74
CA ASN A 226 -18.47 14.14 10.12
C ASN A 226 -19.77 14.92 10.33
N GLU A 227 -20.23 15.00 11.57
CA GLU A 227 -21.46 15.72 11.94
C GLU A 227 -21.37 17.26 11.76
N THR A 228 -20.18 17.82 11.49
CA THR A 228 -20.08 19.24 11.10
C THR A 228 -20.49 19.47 9.66
N VAL A 229 -20.47 18.42 8.84
CA VAL A 229 -20.78 18.41 7.41
C VAL A 229 -22.10 17.72 7.13
N VAL A 230 -22.32 16.54 7.69
CA VAL A 230 -23.50 15.70 7.47
C VAL A 230 -24.63 16.15 8.38
N ASP A 231 -25.78 16.48 7.80
CA ASP A 231 -27.04 16.75 8.53
C ASP A 231 -27.73 15.45 8.93
N SER A 232 -27.79 14.49 7.98
CA SER A 232 -28.28 13.15 8.22
C SER A 232 -27.74 12.17 7.19
N HIS A 233 -27.66 10.89 7.56
CA HIS A 233 -27.33 9.80 6.66
C HIS A 233 -28.22 8.59 6.95
N GLU A 234 -28.43 7.77 5.93
CA GLU A 234 -29.15 6.50 6.03
C GLU A 234 -28.37 5.42 5.25
N GLU A 235 -28.21 4.26 5.87
CA GLU A 235 -27.66 3.06 5.25
C GLU A 235 -28.81 2.08 5.00
N THR A 236 -28.97 1.65 3.76
CA THR A 236 -30.03 0.74 3.35
C THR A 236 -29.47 -0.45 2.60
N LEU A 237 -29.58 -1.65 3.17
CA LEU A 237 -29.34 -2.89 2.44
C LEU A 237 -30.61 -3.21 1.63
N ASN A 238 -30.49 -3.18 0.30
CA ASN A 238 -31.59 -3.38 -0.62
C ASN A 238 -31.97 -4.87 -0.76
N GLU A 239 -33.18 -5.16 -1.29
CA GLU A 239 -33.62 -6.53 -1.48
C GLU A 239 -32.77 -7.36 -2.45
N ASP A 240 -32.06 -6.70 -3.36
CA ASP A 240 -31.12 -7.31 -4.32
C ASP A 240 -29.71 -7.50 -3.76
N GLY A 241 -29.50 -7.15 -2.49
CA GLY A 241 -28.21 -7.26 -1.80
C GLY A 241 -27.29 -6.05 -1.96
N THR A 242 -27.63 -5.07 -2.80
CA THR A 242 -26.86 -3.83 -2.93
C THR A 242 -26.98 -2.97 -1.66
N LEU A 243 -25.99 -2.12 -1.39
CA LEU A 243 -25.96 -1.23 -0.23
C LEU A 243 -26.04 0.22 -0.70
N THR A 244 -27.03 0.98 -0.20
CA THR A 244 -27.22 2.39 -0.53
C THR A 244 -26.99 3.27 0.69
N TYR A 245 -26.13 4.28 0.53
CA TYR A 245 -26.00 5.40 1.45
C TYR A 245 -26.75 6.60 0.89
N THR A 246 -27.71 7.12 1.64
CA THR A 246 -28.34 8.42 1.37
C THR A 246 -27.77 9.45 2.32
N ILE A 247 -27.15 10.49 1.80
CA ILE A 247 -26.37 11.47 2.57
C ILE A 247 -26.95 12.86 2.32
N LYS A 248 -27.36 13.51 3.39
CA LYS A 248 -27.76 14.91 3.37
C LYS A 248 -26.70 15.75 4.07
N ILE A 249 -26.13 16.71 3.35
CA ILE A 249 -25.19 17.67 3.89
C ILE A 249 -25.91 18.90 4.46
N LYS A 250 -25.23 19.65 5.31
CA LYS A 250 -25.74 20.93 5.84
C LYS A 250 -25.79 21.99 4.72
N ASP A 251 -26.77 22.87 4.80
CA ASP A 251 -27.04 23.90 3.80
C ASP A 251 -26.25 25.21 4.00
N ASP A 252 -25.43 25.27 5.05
CA ASP A 252 -24.63 26.45 5.40
C ASP A 252 -23.13 26.29 5.14
N LEU A 253 -22.71 25.18 4.48
CA LEU A 253 -21.33 24.93 4.11
C LEU A 253 -20.85 25.85 3.01
N LYS A 254 -19.58 26.27 3.09
CA LYS A 254 -18.98 27.20 2.11
C LYS A 254 -17.55 26.83 1.77
N PHE A 255 -17.17 27.12 0.55
CA PHE A 255 -15.78 27.16 0.12
C PHE A 255 -15.05 28.41 0.64
N SER A 256 -13.74 28.44 0.46
CA SER A 256 -12.85 29.55 0.91
C SER A 256 -13.16 30.91 0.28
N ASP A 257 -13.80 30.95 -0.87
CA ASP A 257 -14.27 32.16 -1.53
C ASP A 257 -15.67 32.63 -1.06
N GLY A 258 -16.30 31.86 -0.16
CA GLY A 258 -17.64 32.12 0.38
C GLY A 258 -18.78 31.58 -0.48
N SER A 259 -18.51 30.93 -1.62
CA SER A 259 -19.53 30.23 -2.41
C SER A 259 -20.09 29.02 -1.63
N ALA A 260 -21.37 28.69 -1.89
CA ALA A 260 -22.05 27.59 -1.21
C ALA A 260 -21.53 26.24 -1.70
N VAL A 261 -21.47 25.29 -0.79
CA VAL A 261 -21.22 23.86 -1.08
C VAL A 261 -22.56 23.17 -1.21
N THR A 262 -22.73 22.36 -2.24
CA THR A 262 -23.94 21.60 -2.54
C THR A 262 -23.63 20.11 -2.74
N ALA A 263 -24.63 19.26 -2.83
CA ALA A 263 -24.49 17.83 -3.10
C ALA A 263 -23.69 17.55 -4.40
N LYS A 264 -23.76 18.45 -5.39
CA LYS A 264 -23.00 18.32 -6.65
C LYS A 264 -21.50 18.34 -6.42
N ASP A 265 -21.03 19.10 -5.44
CA ASP A 265 -19.60 19.25 -5.13
C ASP A 265 -18.99 17.98 -4.52
N TYR A 266 -19.79 17.05 -4.06
CA TYR A 266 -19.35 15.75 -3.55
C TYR A 266 -19.24 14.69 -4.64
N ILE A 267 -20.08 14.73 -5.68
CA ILE A 267 -20.13 13.70 -6.72
C ILE A 267 -19.44 14.09 -8.03
N ALA A 268 -19.28 15.38 -8.30
CA ALA A 268 -18.76 15.90 -9.58
C ALA A 268 -17.39 15.36 -9.94
N TYR A 269 -16.46 15.36 -8.98
CA TYR A 269 -15.10 14.88 -9.21
C TYR A 269 -15.08 13.40 -9.53
N THR A 270 -15.79 12.57 -8.76
CA THR A 270 -15.91 11.12 -9.00
C THR A 270 -16.44 10.85 -10.40
N MET A 271 -17.56 11.50 -10.78
CA MET A 271 -18.14 11.32 -12.10
C MET A 271 -17.20 11.75 -13.23
N ALA A 272 -16.56 12.91 -13.09
CA ALA A 272 -15.63 13.42 -14.09
C ALA A 272 -14.40 12.52 -14.23
N SER A 273 -13.85 11.99 -13.13
CA SER A 273 -12.63 11.18 -13.11
C SER A 273 -12.77 9.86 -13.85
N LEU A 274 -13.96 9.29 -13.95
CA LEU A 274 -14.26 8.07 -14.71
C LEU A 274 -14.30 8.28 -16.23
N THR A 275 -14.22 9.51 -16.73
CA THR A 275 -14.47 9.84 -18.14
C THR A 275 -13.22 9.82 -19.00
N PRO A 276 -13.35 9.61 -20.33
CA PRO A 276 -12.22 9.76 -21.27
C PRO A 276 -11.69 11.20 -21.32
N VAL A 277 -12.44 12.17 -20.83
CA VAL A 277 -12.00 13.58 -20.67
C VAL A 277 -10.85 13.65 -19.66
N PHE A 278 -11.00 13.00 -18.49
CA PHE A 278 -9.95 12.92 -17.49
C PHE A 278 -8.76 12.09 -17.96
N THR A 279 -9.00 10.99 -18.63
CA THR A 279 -7.92 10.16 -19.23
C THR A 279 -7.09 10.98 -20.22
N GLN A 280 -7.73 11.77 -21.09
CA GLN A 280 -7.04 12.66 -22.01
C GLN A 280 -6.28 13.77 -21.29
N ALA A 281 -6.75 14.23 -20.13
CA ALA A 281 -6.05 15.21 -19.29
C ALA A 281 -4.83 14.61 -18.56
N ALA A 282 -4.45 13.38 -18.82
CA ALA A 282 -3.37 12.62 -18.18
C ALA A 282 -3.66 12.19 -16.73
N SER A 283 -4.94 12.05 -16.37
CA SER A 283 -5.33 11.43 -15.12
C SER A 283 -5.34 9.91 -15.24
N ARG A 284 -4.94 9.24 -14.15
CA ARG A 284 -5.07 7.78 -13.97
C ARG A 284 -6.14 7.46 -12.94
N GLU A 285 -6.94 8.45 -12.58
CA GLU A 285 -7.96 8.29 -11.57
C GLU A 285 -8.96 7.19 -11.97
N THR A 286 -9.28 6.36 -11.01
CA THR A 286 -10.21 5.25 -11.14
C THR A 286 -11.15 5.16 -9.94
N SER A 287 -11.36 6.29 -9.26
CA SER A 287 -12.31 6.37 -8.15
C SER A 287 -13.72 5.95 -8.59
N GLY A 288 -14.49 5.45 -7.67
CA GLY A 288 -15.86 5.05 -7.94
C GLY A 288 -16.06 3.66 -8.53
N ARG A 289 -15.04 2.81 -8.58
CA ARG A 289 -15.17 1.41 -9.04
C ARG A 289 -16.11 0.56 -8.20
N THR A 290 -16.29 0.92 -6.94
CA THR A 290 -17.25 0.27 -6.04
C THR A 290 -18.66 0.85 -6.13
N ILE A 291 -18.92 1.75 -7.07
CA ILE A 291 -20.26 2.33 -7.29
C ILE A 291 -21.01 1.48 -8.31
N ALA A 292 -22.26 1.14 -8.02
CA ALA A 292 -23.08 0.34 -8.93
C ALA A 292 -23.18 0.98 -10.32
N GLY A 293 -22.98 0.18 -11.34
CA GLY A 293 -23.02 0.61 -12.75
C GLY A 293 -21.70 1.22 -13.27
N TRP A 294 -20.63 1.27 -12.46
CA TRP A 294 -19.34 1.82 -12.90
C TRP A 294 -18.75 1.07 -14.10
N GLU A 295 -18.98 -0.23 -14.23
CA GLU A 295 -18.48 -1.04 -15.36
C GLU A 295 -19.00 -0.54 -16.70
N GLY A 296 -20.31 -0.28 -16.81
CA GLY A 296 -20.90 0.28 -18.02
C GLY A 296 -20.39 1.69 -18.30
N ALA A 297 -20.31 2.52 -17.29
CA ALA A 297 -19.74 3.86 -17.38
C ALA A 297 -18.24 3.82 -17.67
N TYR A 298 -17.50 2.89 -17.07
CA TYR A 298 -16.09 2.70 -17.32
C TYR A 298 -15.78 2.31 -18.77
N GLN A 299 -16.56 1.39 -19.36
CA GLN A 299 -16.40 1.03 -20.77
C GLN A 299 -16.65 2.22 -21.71
N LEU A 300 -17.67 3.04 -21.42
CA LEU A 300 -17.90 4.28 -22.15
C LEU A 300 -16.76 5.28 -21.98
N TYR A 301 -16.23 5.40 -20.76
CA TYR A 301 -15.38 6.51 -20.39
C TYR A 301 -13.88 6.21 -20.51
N THR A 302 -13.45 4.97 -20.32
CA THR A 302 -12.02 4.61 -20.30
C THR A 302 -11.64 3.38 -21.11
N GLY A 303 -12.60 2.56 -21.54
CA GLY A 303 -12.35 1.31 -22.24
C GLY A 303 -12.28 1.41 -23.76
N PRO A 304 -11.72 0.39 -24.44
CA PRO A 304 -11.70 0.31 -25.90
C PRO A 304 -13.08 0.27 -26.56
N GLY A 305 -14.11 -0.13 -25.82
CA GLY A 305 -15.50 -0.21 -26.27
C GLY A 305 -16.37 0.96 -25.83
N SER A 306 -15.76 2.10 -25.54
CA SER A 306 -16.43 3.28 -24.97
C SER A 306 -17.66 3.81 -25.71
N GLU A 307 -17.85 3.44 -26.97
CA GLU A 307 -19.07 3.78 -27.75
C GLU A 307 -20.27 2.89 -27.39
N GLU A 308 -20.06 1.76 -26.72
CA GLU A 308 -21.10 0.81 -26.31
C GLU A 308 -21.57 1.01 -24.86
N GLY A 309 -20.83 1.81 -24.06
CA GLY A 309 -21.17 2.09 -22.67
C GLY A 309 -22.26 3.15 -22.48
N THR A 310 -22.67 3.35 -21.24
CA THR A 310 -23.61 4.40 -20.84
C THR A 310 -22.90 5.59 -20.21
N LYS A 311 -23.48 6.78 -20.36
CA LYS A 311 -23.03 7.98 -19.63
C LYS A 311 -23.54 7.99 -18.19
N GLU A 312 -24.62 7.26 -17.91
CA GLU A 312 -25.23 7.22 -16.60
C GLU A 312 -24.45 6.33 -15.66
N LEU A 313 -24.16 6.83 -14.47
CA LEU A 313 -23.64 6.07 -13.34
C LEU A 313 -24.81 5.74 -12.42
N SER A 314 -25.37 4.54 -12.58
CA SER A 314 -26.63 4.13 -11.96
C SER A 314 -26.59 4.08 -10.43
N GLY A 315 -25.39 3.96 -9.85
CA GLY A 315 -25.21 3.95 -8.40
C GLY A 315 -25.15 5.34 -7.75
N ILE A 316 -25.20 6.44 -8.52
CA ILE A 316 -25.23 7.80 -7.94
C ILE A 316 -26.53 8.49 -8.32
N HIS A 317 -27.22 9.05 -7.32
CA HIS A 317 -28.39 9.90 -7.51
C HIS A 317 -28.25 11.23 -6.80
N LEU A 318 -28.68 12.30 -7.48
CA LEU A 318 -28.79 13.65 -6.94
C LEU A 318 -30.26 13.92 -6.58
N ILE A 319 -30.58 13.73 -5.30
CA ILE A 319 -31.97 13.77 -4.80
C ILE A 319 -32.49 15.19 -4.71
N ASP A 320 -31.69 16.09 -4.14
CA ASP A 320 -31.98 17.52 -4.09
C ASP A 320 -30.68 18.33 -3.99
N GLU A 321 -30.74 19.63 -3.73
CA GLU A 321 -29.60 20.53 -3.68
C GLU A 321 -28.53 20.12 -2.64
N TYR A 322 -28.95 19.44 -1.55
CA TYR A 322 -28.10 19.08 -0.42
C TYR A 322 -28.10 17.57 -0.13
N THR A 323 -28.78 16.78 -0.95
CA THR A 323 -28.92 15.33 -0.75
C THR A 323 -28.49 14.55 -1.97
N PHE A 324 -27.64 13.57 -1.79
CA PHE A 324 -27.25 12.59 -2.81
C PHE A 324 -27.26 11.18 -2.23
N SER A 325 -27.27 10.18 -3.10
CA SER A 325 -27.07 8.79 -2.67
C SER A 325 -26.01 8.08 -3.50
N VAL A 326 -25.40 7.08 -2.89
CA VAL A 326 -24.41 6.20 -3.50
C VAL A 326 -24.83 4.76 -3.22
N THR A 327 -24.93 3.96 -4.26
CA THR A 327 -25.22 2.52 -4.18
C THR A 327 -24.00 1.71 -4.55
N VAL A 328 -23.69 0.71 -3.73
CA VAL A 328 -22.57 -0.22 -3.87
C VAL A 328 -23.11 -1.59 -4.29
N PRO A 329 -22.50 -2.30 -5.25
CA PRO A 329 -22.88 -3.65 -5.63
C PRO A 329 -22.88 -4.63 -4.45
N ALA A 330 -23.67 -5.70 -4.57
CA ALA A 330 -23.88 -6.67 -3.49
C ALA A 330 -22.58 -7.35 -3.04
N GLU A 331 -21.64 -7.58 -3.95
CA GLU A 331 -20.33 -8.16 -3.64
C GLU A 331 -19.48 -7.30 -2.73
N TYR A 332 -19.70 -5.99 -2.71
CA TYR A 332 -18.99 -5.04 -1.84
C TYR A 332 -19.79 -4.63 -0.59
N ALA A 333 -21.06 -5.02 -0.49
CA ALA A 333 -21.97 -4.58 0.58
C ALA A 333 -21.53 -5.02 1.99
N ASN A 334 -20.86 -6.16 2.10
CA ASN A 334 -20.39 -6.73 3.36
C ASN A 334 -18.96 -6.29 3.75
N TYR A 335 -18.43 -5.24 3.11
CA TYR A 335 -17.12 -4.73 3.44
C TYR A 335 -17.07 -4.26 4.90
N PHE A 336 -16.06 -4.69 5.65
CA PHE A 336 -15.92 -4.36 7.07
C PHE A 336 -15.87 -2.84 7.32
N TYR A 337 -15.23 -2.12 6.40
CA TYR A 337 -15.15 -0.67 6.46
C TYR A 337 -16.14 0.03 5.54
N LYS A 338 -17.32 -0.54 5.36
CA LYS A 338 -18.37 -0.05 4.45
C LYS A 338 -18.76 1.41 4.67
N ILE A 339 -18.56 1.96 5.85
CA ILE A 339 -18.76 3.39 6.11
C ILE A 339 -17.94 4.28 5.15
N THR A 340 -16.77 3.80 4.67
CA THR A 340 -15.93 4.54 3.71
C THR A 340 -16.59 4.73 2.36
N TYR A 341 -17.57 3.91 2.00
CA TYR A 341 -18.35 4.11 0.78
C TYR A 341 -19.22 5.37 0.82
N GLY A 342 -19.54 5.86 2.02
CA GLY A 342 -20.18 7.15 2.24
C GLY A 342 -19.19 8.33 2.32
N GLY A 343 -17.87 8.07 2.16
CA GLY A 343 -16.80 9.05 2.31
C GLY A 343 -16.56 9.86 1.03
N PHE A 344 -17.03 11.09 1.00
CA PHE A 344 -16.83 12.05 -0.09
C PHE A 344 -16.30 13.36 0.47
N SER A 345 -15.35 13.98 -0.22
CA SER A 345 -14.85 15.33 0.12
C SER A 345 -15.43 16.36 -0.86
N ALA A 346 -15.75 17.53 -0.36
CA ALA A 346 -16.26 18.58 -1.21
C ALA A 346 -15.17 19.13 -2.15
N GLN A 347 -15.43 19.03 -3.44
CA GLN A 347 -14.60 19.61 -4.49
C GLN A 347 -15.45 20.47 -5.42
N PRO A 348 -15.00 21.69 -5.80
CA PRO A 348 -15.85 22.62 -6.52
C PRO A 348 -16.24 22.06 -7.91
N ALA A 349 -17.49 21.65 -8.07
CA ALA A 349 -18.01 21.05 -9.29
C ALA A 349 -17.75 21.92 -10.53
N ALA A 350 -17.94 23.24 -10.42
CA ALA A 350 -17.74 24.18 -11.51
C ALA A 350 -16.29 24.20 -12.02
N ALA A 351 -15.29 23.98 -11.14
CA ALA A 351 -13.89 23.98 -11.53
C ALA A 351 -13.53 22.74 -12.38
N PHE A 352 -14.06 21.57 -12.04
CA PHE A 352 -13.77 20.33 -12.77
C PHE A 352 -14.67 20.14 -13.99
N LEU A 353 -15.94 20.50 -13.90
CA LEU A 353 -16.89 20.29 -14.99
C LEU A 353 -16.80 21.41 -16.05
N GLY A 354 -16.58 22.63 -15.63
CA GLY A 354 -16.55 23.82 -16.50
C GLY A 354 -17.91 24.49 -16.67
N GLU A 355 -17.89 25.66 -17.30
CA GLU A 355 -19.07 26.49 -17.50
C GLU A 355 -20.12 25.79 -18.42
N GLY A 356 -21.38 25.81 -18.00
CA GLY A 356 -22.49 25.26 -18.76
C GLY A 356 -22.66 23.74 -18.67
N VAL A 357 -21.77 23.04 -17.98
CA VAL A 357 -21.93 21.58 -17.73
C VAL A 357 -22.81 21.38 -16.50
N GLU A 358 -23.79 20.51 -16.68
CA GLU A 358 -24.72 20.12 -15.62
C GLU A 358 -24.56 18.66 -15.25
N ILE A 359 -24.72 18.35 -13.95
CA ILE A 359 -25.00 16.99 -13.49
C ILE A 359 -26.52 16.83 -13.57
N LYS A 360 -26.95 15.82 -14.31
CA LYS A 360 -28.35 15.47 -14.50
C LYS A 360 -28.62 14.10 -13.89
N ASP A 361 -29.84 13.92 -13.39
CA ASP A 361 -30.36 12.66 -12.93
C ASP A 361 -31.74 12.48 -13.59
N ASP A 362 -31.95 11.38 -14.30
CA ASP A 362 -33.22 11.06 -14.97
C ASP A 362 -33.98 9.92 -14.27
N GLY A 363 -33.48 9.49 -13.10
CA GLY A 363 -33.98 8.39 -12.32
C GLY A 363 -33.32 7.03 -12.59
N ASN A 364 -32.42 6.97 -13.60
CA ASN A 364 -31.60 5.77 -13.85
C ASN A 364 -30.19 5.93 -13.32
N GLY A 365 -29.80 7.14 -12.94
CA GLY A 365 -28.49 7.50 -12.42
C GLY A 365 -28.06 8.90 -12.86
N CYS A 366 -26.99 9.38 -12.23
CA CYS A 366 -26.39 10.67 -12.60
C CYS A 366 -25.56 10.56 -13.87
N TYR A 367 -25.60 11.63 -14.69
CA TYR A 367 -24.73 11.78 -15.87
C TYR A 367 -24.34 13.25 -16.10
N LEU A 368 -23.20 13.43 -16.78
CA LEU A 368 -22.73 14.77 -17.18
C LEU A 368 -23.34 15.15 -18.52
N SER A 369 -23.79 16.41 -18.65
CA SER A 369 -24.35 16.93 -19.90
C SER A 369 -23.33 16.89 -21.05
N ASP A 370 -23.82 16.92 -22.30
CA ASP A 370 -23.00 16.73 -23.51
C ASP A 370 -21.90 17.79 -23.68
N GLU A 371 -22.05 18.95 -23.09
CA GLU A 371 -21.09 20.04 -23.09
C GLU A 371 -19.74 19.60 -22.49
N PHE A 372 -19.76 18.69 -21.51
CA PHE A 372 -18.54 18.13 -20.92
C PHE A 372 -17.68 17.36 -21.93
N TYR A 373 -18.34 16.68 -22.87
CA TYR A 373 -17.71 15.85 -23.89
C TYR A 373 -17.43 16.59 -25.20
N ALA A 374 -17.59 17.92 -25.23
CA ALA A 374 -17.33 18.73 -26.41
C ALA A 374 -15.89 18.57 -26.89
N LYS A 375 -15.73 18.35 -28.22
CA LYS A 375 -14.42 18.21 -28.86
C LYS A 375 -14.10 19.40 -29.74
N ASP A 376 -12.80 19.73 -29.84
CA ASP A 376 -12.27 20.70 -30.77
C ASP A 376 -12.24 20.17 -32.21
N GLU A 377 -11.78 20.98 -33.17
CA GLU A 377 -11.63 20.60 -34.59
C GLU A 377 -10.64 19.43 -34.80
N GLY A 378 -9.73 19.19 -33.84
CA GLY A 378 -8.76 18.10 -33.82
C GLY A 378 -9.29 16.82 -33.17
N GLY A 379 -10.55 16.82 -32.68
CA GLY A 379 -11.19 15.67 -32.03
C GLY A 379 -10.77 15.48 -30.57
N LYS A 380 -10.08 16.45 -29.95
CA LYS A 380 -9.68 16.40 -28.54
C LYS A 380 -10.75 17.04 -27.66
N TYR A 381 -10.96 16.48 -26.48
CA TYR A 381 -11.88 17.04 -25.49
C TYR A 381 -11.41 18.43 -25.01
N VAL A 382 -12.25 19.43 -25.19
CA VAL A 382 -11.94 20.82 -24.79
C VAL A 382 -11.74 20.91 -23.27
N GLN A 383 -12.58 20.19 -22.50
CA GLN A 383 -12.52 20.22 -21.04
C GLN A 383 -11.23 19.55 -20.51
N ALA A 384 -10.67 18.55 -21.21
CA ALA A 384 -9.42 17.91 -20.80
C ALA A 384 -8.25 18.90 -20.68
N ALA A 385 -8.14 19.86 -21.61
CA ALA A 385 -7.12 20.91 -21.54
C ALA A 385 -7.31 21.85 -20.34
N LYS A 386 -8.56 22.14 -19.98
CA LYS A 386 -8.88 22.98 -18.81
C LYS A 386 -8.57 22.25 -17.50
N ILE A 387 -8.94 20.97 -17.40
CA ILE A 387 -8.61 20.12 -16.24
C ILE A 387 -7.09 19.99 -16.09
N TYR A 388 -6.38 19.74 -17.19
CA TYR A 388 -4.91 19.70 -17.17
C TYR A 388 -4.32 20.99 -16.63
N LYS A 389 -4.77 22.16 -17.16
CA LYS A 389 -4.33 23.46 -16.66
C LYS A 389 -4.68 23.63 -15.17
N LEU A 390 -5.92 23.36 -14.79
CA LEU A 390 -6.38 23.46 -13.40
C LEU A 390 -5.45 22.70 -12.45
N CYS A 391 -5.10 21.45 -12.78
CA CYS A 391 -4.31 20.60 -11.90
C CYS A 391 -2.80 20.88 -11.93
N THR A 392 -2.25 21.47 -13.00
CA THR A 392 -0.80 21.62 -13.19
C THR A 392 -0.29 23.05 -13.17
N ASP A 393 -1.15 24.06 -13.31
CA ASP A 393 -0.75 25.47 -13.26
C ASP A 393 -0.54 25.91 -11.80
N THR A 394 0.72 26.18 -11.45
CA THR A 394 1.17 26.58 -10.11
C THR A 394 1.19 28.10 -9.90
N SER A 395 0.59 28.88 -10.80
CA SER A 395 0.51 30.34 -10.64
C SER A 395 -0.36 30.74 -9.44
N ALA A 396 0.02 31.84 -8.78
CA ALA A 396 -0.75 32.37 -7.65
C ALA A 396 -2.18 32.75 -8.04
N GLU A 397 -2.38 33.22 -9.29
CA GLU A 397 -3.71 33.54 -9.84
C GLU A 397 -4.59 32.28 -9.88
N ASN A 398 -4.05 31.16 -10.42
CA ASN A 398 -4.79 29.90 -10.51
C ASN A 398 -5.14 29.34 -9.12
N TYR A 399 -4.27 29.49 -8.11
CA TYR A 399 -4.62 29.10 -6.73
C TYR A 399 -5.70 30.00 -6.12
N ALA A 400 -5.63 31.33 -6.34
CA ALA A 400 -6.58 32.28 -5.78
C ALA A 400 -7.99 32.14 -6.37
N GLU A 401 -8.09 31.69 -7.62
CA GLU A 401 -9.38 31.48 -8.30
C GLU A 401 -10.04 30.13 -7.91
N PHE A 402 -9.31 29.22 -7.25
CA PHE A 402 -9.84 27.91 -6.87
C PHE A 402 -10.56 27.97 -5.52
N PRO A 403 -11.84 27.56 -5.43
CA PRO A 403 -12.58 27.49 -4.17
C PRO A 403 -12.14 26.27 -3.36
N TRP A 404 -11.34 26.49 -2.32
CA TRP A 404 -10.84 25.42 -1.46
C TRP A 404 -11.86 25.03 -0.39
N SER A 405 -12.00 23.74 -0.08
CA SER A 405 -12.92 23.24 0.94
C SER A 405 -12.24 22.95 2.29
N GLY A 406 -10.91 22.93 2.33
CA GLY A 406 -10.14 22.57 3.53
C GLY A 406 -10.05 23.68 4.57
N PRO A 407 -9.43 23.37 5.74
CA PRO A 407 -9.15 24.37 6.78
C PRO A 407 -8.23 25.50 6.31
N TYR A 408 -7.48 25.29 5.25
CA TYR A 408 -6.60 26.27 4.61
C TYR A 408 -6.82 26.34 3.11
N ALA A 409 -6.45 27.48 2.52
CA ALA A 409 -6.43 27.69 1.09
C ALA A 409 -4.99 27.97 0.62
N VAL A 410 -4.57 27.44 -0.51
CA VAL A 410 -3.24 27.74 -1.07
C VAL A 410 -3.21 29.18 -1.55
N LYS A 411 -2.27 29.95 -1.03
CA LYS A 411 -2.02 31.34 -1.45
C LYS A 411 -1.02 31.42 -2.59
N SER A 412 0.08 30.68 -2.46
CA SER A 412 1.15 30.69 -3.46
C SER A 412 2.06 29.48 -3.32
N PHE A 413 2.72 29.16 -4.40
CA PHE A 413 3.82 28.21 -4.44
C PHE A 413 4.98 28.82 -5.24
N ASP A 414 6.17 28.84 -4.65
CA ASP A 414 7.38 29.24 -5.32
C ASP A 414 8.18 28.01 -5.76
N ASN A 415 8.25 27.80 -7.08
CA ASN A 415 8.99 26.67 -7.66
C ASN A 415 10.52 26.79 -7.47
N SER A 416 11.04 28.00 -7.19
CA SER A 416 12.50 28.22 -7.12
C SER A 416 13.11 27.70 -5.81
N ASP A 417 12.36 27.73 -4.72
CA ASP A 417 12.78 27.25 -3.41
C ASP A 417 11.82 26.19 -2.82
N ALA A 418 10.84 25.75 -3.61
CA ALA A 418 9.81 24.79 -3.25
C ALA A 418 9.09 25.16 -1.94
N THR A 419 8.62 26.41 -1.85
CA THR A 419 7.88 26.94 -0.69
C THR A 419 6.41 27.12 -1.03
N ALA A 420 5.52 26.49 -0.27
CA ALA A 420 4.07 26.68 -0.36
C ALA A 420 3.57 27.50 0.83
N ILE A 421 2.72 28.50 0.56
CA ILE A 421 2.08 29.33 1.59
C ILE A 421 0.57 29.09 1.52
N LEU A 422 0.00 28.72 2.67
CA LEU A 422 -1.42 28.52 2.86
C LEU A 422 -1.95 29.55 3.87
N GLU A 423 -3.15 30.05 3.63
CA GLU A 423 -3.88 30.96 4.54
C GLU A 423 -5.12 30.28 5.09
N LYS A 424 -5.47 30.59 6.33
CA LYS A 424 -6.63 30.05 7.03
C LYS A 424 -7.92 30.30 6.24
N ASN A 425 -8.76 29.28 6.11
CA ASN A 425 -10.10 29.40 5.54
C ASN A 425 -11.10 29.75 6.65
N GLU A 426 -11.58 30.98 6.66
CA GLU A 426 -12.52 31.50 7.65
C GLU A 426 -13.93 30.89 7.56
N TYR A 427 -14.25 30.20 6.45
CA TYR A 427 -15.53 29.53 6.23
C TYR A 427 -15.51 28.07 6.64
N PHE A 428 -14.35 27.50 6.98
CA PHE A 428 -14.25 26.09 7.37
C PHE A 428 -15.02 25.84 8.68
N LYS A 429 -15.96 24.91 8.67
CA LYS A 429 -16.87 24.64 9.78
C LYS A 429 -16.29 23.76 10.87
N GLY A 430 -15.26 23.01 10.57
CA GLY A 430 -14.60 22.09 11.50
C GLY A 430 -14.47 20.66 10.93
N ASN A 431 -13.60 19.89 11.57
CA ASN A 431 -13.51 18.45 11.37
C ASN A 431 -14.64 17.72 12.14
N TYR A 432 -14.60 16.38 12.19
CA TYR A 432 -15.63 15.59 12.90
C TYR A 432 -15.78 15.96 14.41
N GLU A 433 -14.74 16.53 15.05
CA GLU A 433 -14.79 17.03 16.43
C GLU A 433 -15.28 18.49 16.51
N GLY A 434 -15.53 19.14 15.39
CA GLY A 434 -15.86 20.56 15.31
C GLY A 434 -14.64 21.47 15.50
N ALA A 435 -13.43 20.95 15.45
CA ALA A 435 -12.21 21.73 15.54
C ALA A 435 -11.98 22.58 14.28
N THR A 436 -11.60 23.85 14.47
CA THR A 436 -11.29 24.78 13.37
C THR A 436 -9.86 25.29 13.50
N PRO A 437 -9.21 25.68 12.37
CA PRO A 437 -7.81 26.09 12.41
C PRO A 437 -7.62 27.36 13.26
N LYS A 438 -6.59 27.35 14.10
CA LYS A 438 -6.22 28.48 14.98
C LYS A 438 -5.05 29.29 14.42
N ILE A 439 -4.14 28.66 13.65
CA ILE A 439 -2.98 29.31 13.04
C ILE A 439 -3.40 30.01 11.74
N GLY A 440 -3.03 31.29 11.59
CA GLY A 440 -3.43 32.07 10.41
C GLY A 440 -2.71 31.69 9.13
N LYS A 441 -1.46 31.22 9.22
CA LYS A 441 -0.62 30.92 8.06
C LYS A 441 0.19 29.64 8.24
N VAL A 442 0.14 28.75 7.27
CA VAL A 442 0.96 27.54 7.20
C VAL A 442 1.93 27.66 6.03
N ILE A 443 3.21 27.40 6.28
CA ILE A 443 4.28 27.46 5.29
C ILE A 443 4.92 26.07 5.22
N TYR A 444 4.85 25.43 4.06
CA TYR A 444 5.64 24.24 3.75
C TYR A 444 6.89 24.63 2.99
N LYS A 445 8.03 24.12 3.44
CA LYS A 445 9.33 24.45 2.86
C LYS A 445 10.14 23.19 2.62
N LYS A 446 10.75 23.07 1.44
CA LYS A 446 11.69 22.00 1.14
C LYS A 446 12.87 22.03 2.11
N THR A 447 13.21 20.89 2.67
CA THR A 447 14.37 20.74 3.56
C THR A 447 15.33 19.65 3.03
N VAL A 448 16.56 19.72 3.49
CA VAL A 448 17.56 18.69 3.26
C VAL A 448 17.84 18.03 4.61
N SER A 449 17.67 16.73 4.72
CA SER A 449 17.80 15.98 5.98
C SER A 449 19.11 16.27 6.70
N ALA A 450 20.22 16.41 5.97
CA ALA A 450 21.53 16.69 6.54
C ALA A 450 21.64 18.08 7.22
N THR A 451 20.78 19.05 6.88
CA THR A 451 20.84 20.43 7.40
C THR A 451 19.60 20.85 8.18
N GLN A 452 18.53 20.04 8.20
CA GLN A 452 17.23 20.41 8.76
C GLN A 452 17.29 20.85 10.24
N ILE A 453 18.15 20.23 11.06
CA ILE A 453 18.33 20.59 12.49
C ILE A 453 18.99 21.96 12.60
N GLU A 454 19.94 22.31 11.75
CA GLU A 454 20.57 23.62 11.76
C GLU A 454 19.61 24.71 11.23
N ASP A 455 18.79 24.39 10.22
CA ASP A 455 17.73 25.27 9.72
C ASP A 455 16.67 25.54 10.81
N PHE A 456 16.31 24.51 11.57
CA PHE A 456 15.41 24.63 12.72
C PHE A 456 15.98 25.55 13.81
N LYS A 457 17.25 25.35 14.20
CA LYS A 457 17.94 26.21 15.18
C LYS A 457 18.03 27.66 14.73
N ALA A 458 18.17 27.88 13.41
CA ALA A 458 18.21 29.21 12.81
C ALA A 458 16.83 29.89 12.71
N GLY A 459 15.75 29.19 13.10
CA GLY A 459 14.37 29.69 13.00
C GLY A 459 13.80 29.59 11.58
N GLY A 460 14.43 28.82 10.71
CA GLY A 460 13.94 28.55 9.35
C GLY A 460 12.80 27.53 9.31
N LEU A 461 12.61 26.78 10.40
CA LEU A 461 11.56 25.78 10.60
C LEU A 461 10.98 25.92 12.00
N ASP A 462 9.69 25.62 12.17
CA ASP A 462 9.04 25.49 13.48
C ASP A 462 8.78 24.01 13.85
N VAL A 463 8.75 23.13 12.84
CA VAL A 463 8.53 21.69 13.01
C VAL A 463 9.46 20.91 12.08
N ILE A 464 10.10 19.89 12.65
CA ILE A 464 10.69 18.79 11.89
C ILE A 464 9.91 17.54 12.27
N ALA A 465 9.17 16.97 11.33
CA ALA A 465 8.34 15.79 11.57
C ALA A 465 9.00 14.51 11.08
N ALA A 466 8.63 13.39 11.70
CA ALA A 466 8.99 12.04 11.30
C ALA A 466 10.51 11.81 11.18
N ILE A 467 11.28 12.27 12.16
CA ILE A 467 12.72 11.98 12.27
C ILE A 467 12.88 10.48 12.50
N THR A 468 13.63 9.80 11.64
CA THR A 468 13.72 8.33 11.59
C THR A 468 15.11 7.76 11.83
N GLY A 469 16.15 8.49 11.51
CA GLY A 469 17.54 8.04 11.67
C GLY A 469 18.00 8.13 13.12
N GLY A 470 18.65 7.09 13.66
CA GLY A 470 19.10 7.08 15.05
C GLY A 470 19.99 8.29 15.43
N ALA A 471 20.94 8.67 14.58
CA ALA A 471 21.80 9.82 14.80
C ALA A 471 21.04 11.16 14.78
N ASP A 472 20.08 11.30 13.87
CA ASP A 472 19.25 12.52 13.78
C ASP A 472 18.29 12.60 14.98
N THR A 473 17.74 11.47 15.43
CA THR A 473 16.93 11.38 16.64
C THR A 473 17.74 11.79 17.87
N ASP A 474 18.93 11.22 18.06
CA ASP A 474 19.83 11.61 19.15
C ASP A 474 20.14 13.12 19.15
N ASN A 475 20.41 13.69 17.98
CA ASN A 475 20.69 15.12 17.83
C ASN A 475 19.45 15.98 18.16
N ALA A 476 18.26 15.57 17.72
CA ALA A 476 17.01 16.28 17.99
C ALA A 476 16.65 16.24 19.50
N LEU A 477 16.75 15.08 20.13
CA LEU A 477 16.50 14.93 21.58
C LEU A 477 17.47 15.74 22.41
N LYS A 478 18.77 15.67 22.08
CA LYS A 478 19.79 16.48 22.75
C LYS A 478 19.52 17.97 22.61
N LEU A 479 19.11 18.40 21.42
CA LEU A 479 18.76 19.81 21.19
C LEU A 479 17.57 20.24 22.03
N ALA A 480 16.53 19.42 22.14
CA ALA A 480 15.38 19.70 22.99
C ALA A 480 15.77 19.80 24.46
N ASP A 481 16.54 18.83 24.99
CA ASP A 481 17.01 18.79 26.38
C ASP A 481 17.90 19.99 26.74
N GLU A 482 18.79 20.40 25.85
CA GLU A 482 19.71 21.53 26.05
C GLU A 482 19.04 22.91 25.84
N SER A 483 17.83 22.96 25.29
CA SER A 483 17.16 24.19 24.88
C SER A 483 16.56 25.01 26.02
N ASN A 484 16.53 24.50 27.28
CA ASN A 484 15.81 25.09 28.41
C ASN A 484 14.30 25.32 28.08
N GLY A 485 13.69 24.42 27.33
CA GLY A 485 12.27 24.47 26.98
C GLY A 485 11.94 25.36 25.77
N ALA A 486 12.94 25.82 25.03
CA ALA A 486 12.69 26.54 23.76
C ALA A 486 12.24 25.59 22.65
N TYR A 487 12.58 24.30 22.77
CA TYR A 487 12.17 23.25 21.85
C TYR A 487 11.58 22.09 22.64
N VAL A 488 10.59 21.45 22.05
CA VAL A 488 9.91 20.28 22.63
C VAL A 488 9.80 19.18 21.57
N TYR A 489 9.59 17.95 21.99
CA TYR A 489 9.40 16.83 21.07
C TYR A 489 8.22 15.96 21.48
N THR A 490 7.68 15.27 20.51
CA THR A 490 6.75 14.15 20.68
C THR A 490 7.28 12.94 19.93
N HIS A 491 6.78 11.76 20.21
CA HIS A 491 7.12 10.55 19.46
C HIS A 491 5.94 9.59 19.40
N TYR A 492 5.96 8.73 18.38
CA TYR A 492 4.97 7.68 18.17
C TYR A 492 5.54 6.55 17.35
N SER A 493 5.04 5.34 17.58
CA SER A 493 5.44 4.17 16.77
C SER A 493 4.88 4.31 15.37
N ARG A 494 5.74 4.08 14.39
CA ARG A 494 5.37 4.11 12.97
C ARG A 494 4.33 3.03 12.66
N ALA A 495 3.24 3.39 11.99
CA ALA A 495 2.37 2.43 11.33
C ALA A 495 2.98 2.03 9.98
N GLY A 496 3.96 1.14 10.03
CA GLY A 496 4.69 0.69 8.86
C GLY A 496 6.04 0.06 9.21
N TYR A 497 6.78 -0.35 8.19
CA TYR A 497 8.10 -0.98 8.36
C TYR A 497 8.97 -0.79 7.11
N GLY A 498 10.28 -0.89 7.29
CA GLY A 498 11.23 -1.03 6.20
C GLY A 498 11.41 -2.50 5.84
N LYS A 499 11.53 -2.80 4.57
CA LYS A 499 11.45 -4.15 4.04
C LYS A 499 12.41 -4.41 2.89
N LEU A 500 12.74 -5.67 2.72
CA LEU A 500 13.25 -6.22 1.47
C LEU A 500 12.07 -6.91 0.77
N GLY A 501 11.51 -6.29 -0.26
CA GLY A 501 10.42 -6.83 -1.06
C GLY A 501 10.93 -7.67 -2.22
N PHE A 502 10.14 -8.62 -2.67
CA PHE A 502 10.50 -9.56 -3.72
C PHE A 502 9.54 -9.53 -4.90
N ARG A 503 10.08 -9.85 -6.05
CA ARG A 503 9.28 -10.31 -7.18
C ARG A 503 9.06 -11.81 -7.04
N ALA A 504 7.92 -12.19 -6.49
CA ALA A 504 7.57 -13.59 -6.26
C ALA A 504 7.15 -14.36 -7.54
N ASP A 505 7.29 -13.73 -8.71
CA ASP A 505 7.01 -14.27 -10.03
C ASP A 505 8.27 -14.46 -10.90
N TYR A 506 9.45 -14.11 -10.39
CA TYR A 506 10.66 -14.02 -11.19
C TYR A 506 11.92 -14.44 -10.46
N GLY A 507 12.71 -15.28 -11.12
CA GLY A 507 14.00 -15.73 -10.62
C GLY A 507 13.91 -16.53 -9.32
N PRO A 508 15.00 -16.65 -8.55
CA PRO A 508 15.01 -17.41 -7.31
C PRO A 508 14.04 -16.90 -6.23
N ALA A 509 13.72 -15.60 -6.23
CA ALA A 509 12.84 -15.02 -5.22
C ALA A 509 11.38 -15.49 -5.31
N GLN A 510 10.98 -16.14 -6.40
CA GLN A 510 9.66 -16.78 -6.51
C GLN A 510 9.49 -17.95 -5.53
N PHE A 511 10.57 -18.54 -5.05
CA PHE A 511 10.54 -19.68 -4.14
C PHE A 511 10.49 -19.24 -2.68
N THR A 512 9.51 -19.72 -1.93
CA THR A 512 9.36 -19.43 -0.49
C THR A 512 10.62 -19.78 0.31
N SER A 513 11.22 -20.92 0.01
CA SER A 513 12.48 -21.37 0.64
C SER A 513 13.61 -20.34 0.50
N VAL A 514 13.72 -19.66 -0.63
CA VAL A 514 14.74 -18.64 -0.88
C VAL A 514 14.47 -17.39 -0.04
N ARG A 515 13.23 -16.95 0.05
CA ARG A 515 12.86 -15.78 0.89
C ARG A 515 13.07 -16.08 2.37
N GLN A 516 12.68 -17.27 2.83
CA GLN A 516 12.95 -17.75 4.19
C GLN A 516 14.45 -17.87 4.46
N ALA A 517 15.24 -18.42 3.51
CA ALA A 517 16.69 -18.50 3.65
C ALA A 517 17.35 -17.13 3.75
N ILE A 518 16.88 -16.12 3.01
CA ILE A 518 17.34 -14.74 3.13
C ILE A 518 17.06 -14.21 4.55
N ALA A 519 15.84 -14.38 5.06
CA ALA A 519 15.49 -13.95 6.41
C ALA A 519 16.34 -14.64 7.49
N LEU A 520 16.54 -15.96 7.36
CA LEU A 520 17.38 -16.75 8.27
C LEU A 520 18.88 -16.40 8.20
N CYS A 521 19.37 -15.90 7.08
CA CYS A 521 20.75 -15.45 6.96
C CYS A 521 21.01 -14.09 7.61
N MET A 522 19.98 -13.24 7.76
CA MET A 522 20.11 -11.86 8.24
C MET A 522 19.94 -11.77 9.76
N ASP A 523 20.79 -11.02 10.44
CA ASP A 523 20.54 -10.57 11.82
C ASP A 523 19.63 -9.34 11.78
N ARG A 524 18.32 -9.57 11.67
CA ARG A 524 17.32 -8.51 11.57
C ARG A 524 17.26 -7.63 12.82
N ALA A 525 17.51 -8.20 13.99
CA ALA A 525 17.52 -7.45 15.24
C ALA A 525 18.70 -6.44 15.29
N GLN A 526 19.89 -6.90 14.88
CA GLN A 526 21.05 -6.00 14.78
C GLN A 526 20.86 -4.97 13.67
N PHE A 527 20.29 -5.39 12.52
CA PHE A 527 19.97 -4.48 11.41
C PHE A 527 19.01 -3.36 11.85
N ALA A 528 17.91 -3.72 12.51
CA ALA A 528 16.96 -2.76 13.04
C ALA A 528 17.61 -1.78 14.02
N LYS A 529 18.44 -2.29 14.93
CA LYS A 529 19.18 -1.48 15.90
C LYS A 529 20.16 -0.51 15.21
N ASP A 530 20.90 -0.98 14.23
CA ASP A 530 21.90 -0.16 13.52
C ASP A 530 21.23 0.95 12.70
N PHE A 531 20.07 0.65 12.09
CA PHE A 531 19.31 1.64 11.33
C PHE A 531 18.60 2.66 12.22
N THR A 532 17.90 2.19 13.26
CA THR A 532 17.05 3.05 14.10
C THR A 532 17.80 3.67 15.29
N GLY A 533 19.08 3.31 15.53
CA GLY A 533 19.81 3.74 16.72
C GLY A 533 19.24 3.18 18.03
N GLY A 534 18.35 2.19 17.95
CA GLY A 534 17.64 1.63 19.10
C GLY A 534 16.25 2.24 19.32
N TYR A 535 15.82 3.19 18.45
CA TYR A 535 14.49 3.78 18.44
C TYR A 535 13.55 3.00 17.53
N GLY A 536 13.48 1.68 17.71
CA GLY A 536 12.65 0.79 16.92
C GLY A 536 13.00 -0.68 17.14
N GLY A 537 12.36 -1.56 16.39
CA GLY A 537 12.52 -3.01 16.49
C GLY A 537 12.15 -3.72 15.19
N VAL A 538 12.18 -5.05 15.25
CA VAL A 538 11.73 -5.92 14.15
C VAL A 538 10.24 -6.19 14.30
N VAL A 539 9.53 -6.27 13.19
CA VAL A 539 8.21 -6.88 13.09
C VAL A 539 8.29 -8.12 12.20
N ASP A 540 7.42 -9.11 12.47
CA ASP A 540 7.43 -10.41 11.80
C ASP A 540 6.27 -10.56 10.82
N GLY A 541 5.67 -9.45 10.42
CA GLY A 541 4.55 -9.41 9.49
C GLY A 541 4.17 -8.00 9.10
N PRO A 542 3.22 -7.84 8.18
CA PRO A 542 2.75 -6.56 7.72
C PRO A 542 1.76 -5.94 8.72
N TYR A 543 2.24 -5.55 9.87
CA TYR A 543 1.40 -5.00 10.93
C TYR A 543 2.06 -3.86 11.70
N TYR A 544 1.24 -3.13 12.39
CA TYR A 544 1.58 -2.16 13.41
C TYR A 544 1.16 -2.70 14.79
N THR A 545 2.10 -2.83 15.71
CA THR A 545 1.86 -3.44 17.01
C THR A 545 0.87 -2.69 17.91
N GLY A 546 0.61 -1.41 17.61
CA GLY A 546 -0.42 -0.61 18.26
C GLY A 546 -1.83 -0.83 17.73
N SER A 547 -2.00 -1.51 16.57
CA SER A 547 -3.33 -1.73 15.98
C SER A 547 -4.19 -2.65 16.84
N TRP A 548 -5.51 -2.45 16.76
CA TRP A 548 -6.45 -3.25 17.53
C TRP A 548 -6.47 -4.72 17.07
N MET A 549 -6.37 -4.97 15.74
CA MET A 549 -6.36 -6.31 15.20
C MET A 549 -5.12 -7.11 15.62
N TYR A 550 -3.94 -6.46 15.71
CA TYR A 550 -2.75 -7.10 16.21
C TYR A 550 -2.93 -7.55 17.67
N LYS A 551 -3.45 -6.67 18.53
CA LYS A 551 -3.70 -6.98 19.94
C LYS A 551 -4.70 -8.13 20.07
N ALA A 552 -5.81 -8.06 19.35
CA ALA A 552 -6.82 -9.13 19.35
C ALA A 552 -6.25 -10.47 18.85
N ALA A 553 -5.46 -10.47 17.79
CA ALA A 553 -4.83 -11.69 17.27
C ALA A 553 -3.81 -12.29 18.26
N VAL A 554 -3.04 -11.46 18.96
CA VAL A 554 -2.13 -11.92 20.02
C VAL A 554 -2.92 -12.57 21.17
N ASP A 555 -4.02 -11.96 21.59
CA ASP A 555 -4.92 -12.52 22.63
C ASP A 555 -5.56 -13.84 22.17
N GLN A 556 -5.81 -13.99 20.89
CA GLN A 556 -6.27 -15.24 20.26
C GLN A 556 -5.15 -16.28 20.04
N GLY A 557 -3.92 -15.99 20.49
CA GLY A 557 -2.80 -16.95 20.42
C GLY A 557 -2.03 -16.98 19.10
N MET A 558 -1.98 -15.88 18.36
CA MET A 558 -1.17 -15.76 17.13
C MET A 558 0.27 -16.20 17.36
N LEU A 559 0.76 -17.09 16.49
CA LEU A 559 2.14 -17.58 16.49
C LEU A 559 2.84 -17.20 15.19
N LEU A 560 3.99 -16.52 15.31
CA LEU A 560 4.81 -16.13 14.17
C LEU A 560 6.23 -16.65 14.32
N ASP A 561 6.85 -17.02 13.20
CA ASP A 561 8.27 -17.32 13.16
C ASP A 561 9.06 -16.00 13.12
N SER A 562 10.01 -15.86 14.01
CA SER A 562 10.91 -14.72 14.06
C SER A 562 12.12 -14.89 13.13
N TYR A 563 12.25 -16.00 12.42
CA TYR A 563 13.38 -16.30 11.54
C TYR A 563 14.74 -16.00 12.20
N ALA A 564 14.96 -16.62 13.35
CA ALA A 564 16.19 -16.43 14.11
C ALA A 564 17.41 -16.77 13.25
N THR A 565 18.43 -15.89 13.28
CA THR A 565 19.61 -15.97 12.41
C THR A 565 20.30 -17.33 12.50
N SER A 566 20.33 -18.07 11.40
CA SER A 566 20.95 -19.39 11.28
C SER A 566 21.26 -19.74 9.83
N ALA A 567 22.52 -19.82 9.49
CA ALA A 567 22.94 -20.31 8.17
C ALA A 567 22.56 -21.79 7.96
N ASP A 568 22.60 -22.61 9.02
CA ASP A 568 22.28 -24.03 8.92
C ASP A 568 20.77 -24.21 8.61
N ALA A 569 19.89 -23.46 9.29
CA ALA A 569 18.46 -23.47 8.98
C ALA A 569 18.17 -22.96 7.55
N ALA A 570 18.90 -21.94 7.09
CA ALA A 570 18.79 -21.46 5.70
C ALA A 570 19.18 -22.55 4.68
N ILE A 571 20.22 -23.32 4.98
CA ILE A 571 20.64 -24.45 4.14
C ILE A 571 19.55 -25.54 4.13
N GLU A 572 18.99 -25.89 5.30
CA GLU A 572 17.97 -26.93 5.42
C GLU A 572 16.73 -26.59 4.57
N VAL A 573 16.22 -25.36 4.64
CA VAL A 573 15.03 -24.98 3.84
C VAL A 573 15.34 -24.95 2.33
N LEU A 574 16.54 -24.56 1.94
CA LEU A 574 16.96 -24.58 0.53
C LEU A 574 17.11 -26.01 0.00
N GLU A 575 17.74 -26.90 0.77
CA GLU A 575 17.94 -28.29 0.36
C GLU A 575 16.61 -29.06 0.29
N ALA A 576 15.70 -28.80 1.23
CA ALA A 576 14.36 -29.37 1.22
C ALA A 576 13.55 -28.96 -0.03
N ASP A 577 13.81 -27.78 -0.58
CA ASP A 577 13.17 -27.28 -1.80
C ASP A 577 14.00 -27.58 -3.08
N GLY A 578 15.03 -28.40 -3.01
CA GLY A 578 15.75 -28.88 -4.19
C GLY A 578 16.86 -27.96 -4.73
N TRP A 579 17.35 -27.00 -3.93
CA TRP A 579 18.55 -26.22 -4.27
C TRP A 579 19.81 -27.01 -3.95
N ILE A 580 20.04 -28.09 -4.70
CA ILE A 580 21.03 -29.14 -4.37
C ILE A 580 22.03 -29.44 -5.48
N TYR A 581 22.06 -28.63 -6.56
CA TYR A 581 22.93 -28.86 -7.69
C TYR A 581 24.03 -27.79 -7.87
N ASN A 582 25.08 -28.14 -8.59
CA ASN A 582 26.05 -27.25 -9.20
C ASN A 582 25.59 -26.84 -10.60
N ALA A 583 26.28 -25.91 -11.25
CA ALA A 583 25.98 -25.40 -12.59
C ALA A 583 26.00 -26.49 -13.68
N ASP A 584 26.74 -27.56 -13.50
CA ASP A 584 26.86 -28.70 -14.44
C ASP A 584 25.86 -29.82 -14.16
N GLY A 585 24.96 -29.62 -13.19
CA GLY A 585 23.96 -30.62 -12.78
C GLY A 585 24.50 -31.70 -11.83
N THR A 586 25.74 -31.61 -11.40
CA THR A 586 26.26 -32.48 -10.34
C THR A 586 25.74 -32.04 -8.96
N PRO A 587 25.66 -32.96 -7.97
CA PRO A 587 25.28 -32.59 -6.62
C PRO A 587 26.14 -31.47 -6.04
N TYR A 588 25.50 -30.52 -5.34
CA TYR A 588 26.19 -29.41 -4.71
C TYR A 588 27.18 -29.89 -3.65
N ALA A 589 28.40 -29.43 -3.74
CA ALA A 589 29.50 -29.90 -2.89
C ALA A 589 29.82 -28.97 -1.70
N GLY A 590 29.00 -27.94 -1.46
CA GLY A 590 29.22 -26.98 -0.35
C GLY A 590 30.06 -25.76 -0.73
N GLU A 591 30.45 -25.60 -1.98
CA GLU A 591 31.22 -24.47 -2.47
C GLU A 591 30.55 -23.81 -3.68
N GLY A 592 30.57 -22.47 -3.74
CA GLY A 592 30.00 -21.69 -4.85
C GLY A 592 28.50 -21.47 -4.73
N VAL A 593 27.84 -21.35 -5.87
CA VAL A 593 26.41 -21.04 -5.97
C VAL A 593 25.59 -22.32 -6.14
N ARG A 594 24.50 -22.44 -5.38
CA ARG A 594 23.52 -23.53 -5.55
C ARG A 594 22.67 -23.30 -6.79
N TYR A 595 22.19 -24.37 -7.36
CA TYR A 595 21.25 -24.39 -8.46
C TYR A 595 20.05 -25.28 -8.13
N LYS A 596 18.89 -24.89 -8.65
CA LYS A 596 17.66 -25.69 -8.63
C LYS A 596 17.34 -26.16 -10.04
N ALA A 597 16.99 -27.43 -10.17
CA ALA A 597 16.55 -28.01 -11.42
C ALA A 597 15.07 -27.74 -11.63
N ILE A 598 14.70 -27.18 -12.78
CA ILE A 598 13.32 -26.87 -13.15
C ILE A 598 12.98 -27.63 -14.43
N PRO A 599 11.90 -28.44 -14.43
CA PRO A 599 11.45 -29.13 -15.63
C PRO A 599 11.17 -28.16 -16.78
N ALA A 600 11.46 -28.57 -18.00
CA ALA A 600 11.34 -27.70 -19.18
C ALA A 600 9.90 -27.25 -19.48
N ASP A 601 8.91 -28.00 -19.01
CA ASP A 601 7.49 -27.70 -19.13
C ASP A 601 6.94 -26.84 -17.98
N LYS A 602 7.76 -26.57 -16.95
CA LYS A 602 7.38 -25.76 -15.77
C LYS A 602 8.06 -24.41 -15.73
N ILE A 603 9.10 -24.17 -16.53
CA ILE A 603 9.85 -22.92 -16.52
C ILE A 603 9.29 -21.94 -17.56
N ASN A 604 9.06 -20.69 -17.17
CA ASN A 604 8.63 -19.63 -18.08
C ASN A 604 9.81 -19.01 -18.85
N GLU A 605 9.52 -18.24 -19.90
CA GLU A 605 10.55 -17.64 -20.76
C GLU A 605 11.44 -16.61 -20.05
N ASN A 606 10.91 -15.88 -19.06
CA ASN A 606 11.70 -14.94 -18.28
C ASN A 606 12.74 -15.68 -17.43
N ASP A 607 12.35 -16.77 -16.79
CA ASP A 607 13.24 -17.58 -15.96
C ASP A 607 14.25 -18.40 -16.75
N LYS A 608 13.92 -18.86 -17.96
CA LYS A 608 14.90 -19.43 -18.88
C LYS A 608 16.03 -18.44 -19.22
N ASN A 609 15.72 -17.16 -19.22
CA ASN A 609 16.66 -16.08 -19.50
C ASN A 609 17.22 -15.43 -18.21
N TYR A 610 16.90 -15.96 -17.03
CA TYR A 610 17.38 -15.42 -15.77
C TYR A 610 18.91 -15.45 -15.69
N LYS A 611 19.51 -14.34 -15.27
CA LYS A 611 20.95 -14.20 -15.08
C LYS A 611 21.27 -13.16 -14.02
N SER A 612 22.49 -13.28 -13.45
CA SER A 612 23.02 -12.20 -12.62
C SER A 612 23.18 -10.88 -13.38
N VAL A 613 23.15 -9.75 -12.66
CA VAL A 613 23.31 -8.41 -13.27
C VAL A 613 24.56 -8.32 -14.18
N ASP A 614 25.65 -8.95 -13.78
CA ASP A 614 26.92 -8.97 -14.55
C ASP A 614 26.99 -10.10 -15.59
N GLY A 615 25.98 -10.98 -15.65
CA GLY A 615 25.92 -12.11 -16.57
C GLY A 615 26.82 -13.30 -16.22
N THR A 616 27.44 -13.31 -15.04
CA THR A 616 28.33 -14.39 -14.59
C THR A 616 27.57 -15.70 -14.37
N TYR A 617 26.40 -15.62 -13.76
CA TYR A 617 25.51 -16.75 -13.50
C TYR A 617 24.25 -16.62 -14.35
N LYS A 618 23.77 -17.72 -14.88
CA LYS A 618 22.53 -17.74 -15.71
C LYS A 618 21.85 -19.09 -15.61
N THR A 619 20.57 -19.10 -15.91
CA THR A 619 19.81 -20.33 -16.12
C THR A 619 20.31 -21.00 -17.41
N GLU A 620 20.65 -22.28 -17.35
CA GLU A 620 21.11 -23.06 -18.49
C GLU A 620 20.40 -24.42 -18.54
N GLU A 621 20.16 -24.90 -19.75
CA GLU A 621 19.62 -26.23 -19.96
C GLU A 621 20.72 -27.29 -19.85
N VAL A 622 20.53 -28.24 -18.95
CA VAL A 622 21.44 -29.37 -18.70
C VAL A 622 20.62 -30.65 -18.63
N ASN A 623 20.93 -31.62 -19.46
CA ASN A 623 20.25 -32.93 -19.49
C ASN A 623 18.70 -32.87 -19.57
N GLY A 624 18.16 -31.87 -20.29
CA GLY A 624 16.72 -31.72 -20.50
C GLY A 624 15.95 -31.00 -19.40
N VAL A 625 16.66 -30.42 -18.44
CA VAL A 625 16.11 -29.53 -17.39
C VAL A 625 16.83 -28.21 -17.39
N TYR A 626 16.20 -27.20 -16.81
CA TYR A 626 16.84 -25.89 -16.61
C TYR A 626 17.39 -25.80 -15.20
N LEU A 627 18.66 -25.44 -15.09
CA LEU A 627 19.33 -25.16 -13.82
C LEU A 627 19.32 -23.67 -13.54
N MET A 628 18.50 -23.24 -12.60
CA MET A 628 18.41 -21.84 -12.14
C MET A 628 19.43 -21.59 -11.03
N PRO A 629 20.31 -20.56 -11.16
CA PRO A 629 21.29 -20.21 -10.10
C PRO A 629 20.62 -19.52 -8.92
N LEU A 630 21.06 -19.80 -7.70
CA LEU A 630 20.64 -19.10 -6.49
C LEU A 630 21.37 -17.76 -6.37
N VAL A 631 20.98 -16.85 -7.23
CA VAL A 631 21.53 -15.50 -7.33
C VAL A 631 20.42 -14.49 -7.17
N ILE A 632 20.54 -13.59 -6.22
CA ILE A 632 19.56 -12.53 -5.98
C ILE A 632 20.06 -11.24 -6.63
N ASN A 633 19.31 -10.76 -7.60
CA ASN A 633 19.52 -9.44 -8.18
C ASN A 633 18.70 -8.42 -7.41
N TRP A 634 19.36 -7.56 -6.66
CA TRP A 634 18.76 -6.54 -5.81
C TRP A 634 18.96 -5.14 -6.40
N TYR A 635 17.87 -4.34 -6.42
CA TYR A 635 17.93 -2.91 -6.75
C TYR A 635 17.72 -2.10 -5.47
N GLY A 636 18.68 -1.23 -5.14
CA GLY A 636 18.63 -0.29 -4.02
C GLY A 636 18.69 1.15 -4.49
N THR A 637 18.21 2.08 -3.66
CA THR A 637 18.26 3.51 -3.94
C THR A 637 19.56 4.14 -3.46
N ALA A 638 20.06 5.13 -4.22
CA ALA A 638 21.25 5.89 -3.87
C ALA A 638 20.99 6.83 -2.67
N ASP A 639 22.06 7.21 -1.98
CA ASP A 639 22.02 8.12 -0.82
C ASP A 639 21.04 7.68 0.28
N ASN A 640 20.92 6.38 0.47
CA ASN A 640 19.95 5.78 1.39
C ASN A 640 20.69 4.90 2.42
N PRO A 641 20.71 5.30 3.72
CA PRO A 641 21.35 4.51 4.78
C PRO A 641 20.84 3.08 4.91
N PHE A 642 19.57 2.85 4.55
CA PHE A 642 18.99 1.52 4.50
C PHE A 642 19.68 0.65 3.43
N THR A 643 19.89 1.20 2.23
CA THR A 643 20.64 0.53 1.16
C THR A 643 22.08 0.25 1.59
N ASP A 644 22.73 1.18 2.28
CA ASP A 644 24.11 1.02 2.75
C ASP A 644 24.23 -0.12 3.77
N LEU A 645 23.30 -0.25 4.70
CA LEU A 645 23.27 -1.37 5.66
C LEU A 645 23.05 -2.72 4.97
N LEU A 646 22.27 -2.78 3.88
CA LEU A 646 22.06 -4.02 3.12
C LEU A 646 23.34 -4.46 2.36
N GLN A 647 24.30 -3.57 2.09
CA GLN A 647 25.60 -3.99 1.52
C GLN A 647 26.35 -4.96 2.46
N THR A 648 26.21 -4.78 3.76
CA THR A 648 26.82 -5.65 4.78
C THR A 648 25.84 -6.71 5.28
N GLY A 649 24.60 -6.33 5.59
CA GLY A 649 23.59 -7.20 6.17
C GLY A 649 23.02 -8.25 5.20
N LEU A 650 23.12 -8.02 3.90
CA LEU A 650 22.65 -8.94 2.87
C LEU A 650 23.76 -9.34 1.88
N LYS A 651 24.33 -8.39 1.12
CA LYS A 651 25.23 -8.71 0.02
C LYS A 651 26.56 -9.30 0.47
N ALA A 652 27.17 -8.74 1.49
CA ALA A 652 28.45 -9.20 2.05
C ALA A 652 28.26 -10.12 3.27
N ASN A 653 27.05 -10.64 3.50
CA ASN A 653 26.73 -11.48 4.64
C ASN A 653 27.34 -12.89 4.48
N GLU A 654 28.13 -13.31 5.47
CA GLU A 654 28.79 -14.63 5.44
C GLU A 654 27.79 -15.79 5.48
N ASN A 655 26.62 -15.64 6.12
CA ASN A 655 25.58 -16.67 6.15
C ASN A 655 24.95 -16.88 4.77
N VAL A 656 24.77 -15.78 4.01
CA VAL A 656 24.28 -15.83 2.61
C VAL A 656 25.27 -16.65 1.76
N ALA A 657 26.57 -16.36 1.88
CA ALA A 657 27.60 -17.10 1.16
C ALA A 657 27.67 -18.58 1.60
N LYS A 658 27.56 -18.89 2.90
CA LYS A 658 27.51 -20.26 3.44
C LYS A 658 26.29 -21.05 2.94
N ALA A 659 25.17 -20.37 2.77
CA ALA A 659 23.95 -20.96 2.21
C ALA A 659 24.07 -21.25 0.69
N GLY A 660 25.18 -20.89 0.04
CA GLY A 660 25.38 -21.07 -1.40
C GLY A 660 24.60 -20.05 -2.23
N MET A 661 24.31 -18.91 -1.68
CA MET A 661 23.60 -17.80 -2.32
C MET A 661 24.56 -16.64 -2.63
N VAL A 662 24.32 -15.94 -3.72
CA VAL A 662 25.08 -14.72 -4.08
C VAL A 662 24.08 -13.59 -4.35
N VAL A 663 24.42 -12.39 -3.90
CA VAL A 663 23.62 -11.19 -4.12
C VAL A 663 24.38 -10.20 -5.00
N TYR A 664 23.79 -9.86 -6.14
CA TYR A 664 24.22 -8.76 -6.99
C TYR A 664 23.32 -7.57 -6.78
N ASN A 665 23.88 -6.37 -6.86
CA ASN A 665 23.04 -5.18 -6.73
C ASN A 665 23.35 -4.10 -7.77
N THR A 666 22.32 -3.33 -8.06
CA THR A 666 22.40 -2.00 -8.68
C THR A 666 21.92 -0.97 -7.65
N ILE A 667 22.58 0.17 -7.59
CA ILE A 667 22.16 1.31 -6.79
C ILE A 667 21.86 2.46 -7.75
N GLY A 668 20.67 2.99 -7.70
CA GLY A 668 20.19 4.03 -8.61
C GLY A 668 19.08 4.90 -8.02
N ASP A 669 18.40 5.63 -8.89
CA ASP A 669 17.30 6.50 -8.49
C ASP A 669 16.03 5.70 -8.13
N PHE A 670 15.17 6.32 -7.31
CA PHE A 670 13.95 5.69 -6.80
C PHE A 670 12.90 5.43 -7.91
N ALA A 671 12.69 6.38 -8.82
CA ALA A 671 11.70 6.20 -9.88
C ALA A 671 12.01 5.03 -10.84
N PRO A 672 13.24 4.87 -11.36
CA PRO A 672 13.61 3.67 -12.09
C PRO A 672 13.48 2.37 -11.29
N MET A 673 13.70 2.40 -9.97
CA MET A 673 13.47 1.24 -9.12
C MET A 673 11.99 0.83 -9.10
N LEU A 674 11.08 1.80 -8.98
CA LEU A 674 9.65 1.54 -9.04
C LEU A 674 9.20 1.03 -10.42
N ASP A 675 9.77 1.56 -11.49
CA ASP A 675 9.49 1.06 -12.84
C ASP A 675 9.89 -0.41 -13.02
N GLU A 676 11.04 -0.80 -12.45
CA GLU A 676 11.47 -2.21 -12.42
C GLU A 676 10.57 -3.07 -11.52
N LEU A 677 10.25 -2.60 -10.31
CA LEU A 677 9.42 -3.33 -9.36
C LEU A 677 8.02 -3.58 -9.92
N TYR A 678 7.37 -2.54 -10.38
CA TYR A 678 5.98 -2.61 -10.83
C TYR A 678 5.85 -3.00 -12.30
N GLN A 679 6.94 -3.11 -13.04
CA GLN A 679 6.96 -3.35 -14.49
C GLN A 679 5.87 -2.58 -15.23
N GLN A 680 5.91 -1.28 -15.13
CA GLN A 680 4.86 -0.40 -15.65
C GLN A 680 4.73 -0.41 -17.20
N ALA A 681 5.15 -1.49 -17.83
CA ALA A 681 4.88 -1.75 -19.25
C ALA A 681 3.39 -1.69 -19.58
N ALA A 682 2.54 -2.13 -18.68
CA ALA A 682 1.08 -2.01 -18.81
C ALA A 682 0.62 -0.55 -18.94
N TYR A 683 1.41 0.39 -18.42
CA TYR A 683 1.16 1.83 -18.56
C TYR A 683 2.01 2.50 -19.63
N GLY A 684 2.79 1.74 -20.40
CA GLY A 684 3.66 2.26 -21.45
C GLY A 684 4.96 2.93 -20.97
N PHE A 685 5.34 2.77 -19.71
CA PHE A 685 6.54 3.37 -19.15
C PHE A 685 7.76 2.47 -19.19
N TYR A 686 7.56 1.16 -19.16
CA TYR A 686 8.62 0.17 -19.18
C TYR A 686 8.33 -0.96 -20.18
N SER A 687 9.29 -1.30 -21.01
CA SER A 687 9.15 -2.34 -22.03
C SER A 687 10.25 -3.41 -21.96
N GLY A 688 11.05 -3.42 -20.89
CA GLY A 688 12.15 -4.35 -20.69
C GLY A 688 11.73 -5.70 -20.14
N SER A 689 12.61 -6.70 -20.27
CA SER A 689 12.51 -7.93 -19.49
C SER A 689 12.93 -7.67 -18.05
N PRO A 690 12.34 -8.34 -17.04
CA PRO A 690 12.74 -8.18 -15.67
C PRO A 690 14.21 -8.52 -15.47
N MET A 691 14.88 -7.78 -14.59
CA MET A 691 16.28 -8.01 -14.22
C MET A 691 16.43 -8.26 -12.73
N TYR A 692 15.66 -7.58 -11.91
CA TYR A 692 15.78 -7.61 -10.46
C TYR A 692 14.63 -8.40 -9.84
N CYS A 693 14.94 -9.14 -8.78
CA CYS A 693 13.96 -9.92 -8.02
C CYS A 693 13.87 -9.49 -6.56
N ALA A 694 14.67 -8.52 -6.12
CA ALA A 694 14.62 -7.96 -4.77
C ALA A 694 14.79 -6.44 -4.77
N PHE A 695 14.09 -5.75 -3.85
CA PHE A 695 14.05 -4.30 -3.74
C PHE A 695 13.96 -3.89 -2.27
N ASN A 696 14.63 -2.81 -1.86
CA ASN A 696 14.45 -2.29 -0.51
C ASN A 696 13.70 -0.97 -0.52
N PHE A 697 12.66 -0.90 0.27
CA PHE A 697 11.85 0.29 0.49
C PHE A 697 11.07 0.18 1.80
N ALA A 698 10.31 1.19 2.12
CA ALA A 698 9.50 1.21 3.31
C ALA A 698 8.03 1.38 2.94
N THR A 699 7.16 0.77 3.72
CA THR A 699 5.71 0.93 3.59
C THR A 699 5.14 1.66 4.79
N GLY A 700 4.02 2.31 4.60
CA GLY A 700 3.21 2.92 5.66
C GLY A 700 1.76 2.46 5.51
N PHE A 701 1.06 2.35 6.63
CA PHE A 701 -0.35 2.03 6.67
C PHE A 701 -1.15 3.32 6.78
N ASN A 702 -2.08 3.54 5.86
CA ASN A 702 -2.75 4.82 5.70
C ASN A 702 -3.93 5.04 6.66
N SER A 703 -4.38 4.00 7.35
CA SER A 703 -5.44 4.15 8.34
C SER A 703 -5.15 3.26 9.51
N ALA A 704 -5.75 3.56 10.60
CA ALA A 704 -5.82 2.70 11.74
C ALA A 704 -6.22 1.32 11.40
N VAL A 705 -6.95 1.31 10.43
CA VAL A 705 -7.56 0.18 9.88
C VAL A 705 -6.74 -0.15 8.70
N TYR A 706 -5.88 -1.06 8.87
CA TYR A 706 -5.09 -1.59 7.81
C TYR A 706 -6.04 -2.23 6.81
N ASP A 707 -6.43 -1.47 5.82
CA ASP A 707 -7.23 -1.97 4.73
C ASP A 707 -6.34 -2.81 3.81
N PHE A 708 -6.21 -4.08 4.15
CA PHE A 708 -5.49 -5.03 3.35
C PHE A 708 -6.09 -5.19 1.97
N ALA A 709 -7.40 -4.99 1.84
CA ALA A 709 -8.06 -5.03 0.54
C ALA A 709 -7.46 -3.99 -0.40
N PHE A 710 -7.23 -2.77 0.09
CA PHE A 710 -6.65 -1.71 -0.72
C PHE A 710 -5.21 -1.99 -1.18
N ASN A 711 -4.41 -2.63 -0.33
CA ASN A 711 -3.00 -2.89 -0.63
C ASN A 711 -2.70 -4.32 -1.10
N MET A 712 -3.60 -5.27 -0.86
CA MET A 712 -3.31 -6.69 -0.93
C MET A 712 -4.34 -7.52 -1.70
N THR A 713 -5.44 -6.90 -2.17
CA THR A 713 -6.42 -7.58 -3.00
C THR A 713 -6.43 -7.05 -4.42
N ILE A 714 -6.72 -7.94 -5.33
CA ILE A 714 -7.19 -7.58 -6.67
C ILE A 714 -8.70 -7.60 -6.62
N ASP A 715 -9.30 -6.53 -7.12
CA ASP A 715 -10.73 -6.52 -7.42
C ASP A 715 -11.07 -7.77 -8.26
N PRO A 716 -11.96 -8.65 -7.82
CA PRO A 716 -12.33 -9.84 -8.58
C PRO A 716 -12.78 -9.53 -10.01
N ALA A 717 -13.41 -8.38 -10.23
CA ALA A 717 -13.81 -7.93 -11.57
C ALA A 717 -12.61 -7.59 -12.47
N MET A 718 -11.46 -7.24 -11.88
CA MET A 718 -10.24 -6.94 -12.61
C MET A 718 -9.30 -8.14 -12.76
N TYR A 719 -9.62 -9.24 -12.11
CA TYR A 719 -8.77 -10.41 -12.06
C TYR A 719 -8.62 -11.12 -13.40
N ASP A 720 -9.67 -11.14 -14.22
CA ASP A 720 -9.63 -11.71 -15.56
C ASP A 720 -8.87 -10.82 -16.56
N ASP A 721 -8.76 -9.53 -16.30
CA ASP A 721 -8.01 -8.57 -17.11
C ASP A 721 -6.64 -8.21 -16.51
N TYR A 722 -6.16 -9.02 -15.63
CA TYR A 722 -4.92 -8.88 -14.89
C TYR A 722 -3.70 -8.57 -15.76
N SER A 723 -3.68 -9.06 -17.00
CA SER A 723 -2.63 -8.77 -17.97
C SER A 723 -2.54 -7.29 -18.36
N GLN A 724 -3.59 -6.51 -18.13
CA GLN A 724 -3.65 -5.09 -18.48
C GLN A 724 -3.36 -4.17 -17.27
N TYR A 725 -3.68 -4.63 -16.05
CA TYR A 725 -3.56 -3.85 -14.81
C TYR A 725 -2.62 -4.52 -13.82
N TYR A 726 -1.41 -4.70 -14.25
CA TYR A 726 -0.40 -5.31 -13.44
C TYR A 726 -0.04 -4.40 -12.26
N ILE A 727 -0.74 -4.55 -11.15
CA ILE A 727 -0.39 -3.95 -9.88
C ILE A 727 0.44 -4.98 -9.15
N LYS A 728 1.72 -4.79 -9.16
CA LYS A 728 2.73 -5.76 -8.77
C LYS A 728 2.59 -6.26 -7.33
N ASP A 729 2.30 -5.35 -6.41
CA ASP A 729 2.16 -5.70 -5.00
C ASP A 729 1.07 -6.75 -4.75
N TYR A 730 -0.02 -6.67 -5.50
CA TYR A 730 -1.11 -7.64 -5.42
C TYR A 730 -0.76 -8.95 -6.10
N ALA A 731 -0.06 -8.87 -7.21
CA ALA A 731 0.40 -10.02 -7.94
C ALA A 731 1.30 -10.90 -7.11
N ASP A 732 2.25 -10.29 -6.42
CA ASP A 732 3.20 -11.02 -5.60
C ASP A 732 2.49 -11.84 -4.53
N ILE A 733 1.43 -11.27 -3.92
CA ILE A 733 0.63 -11.97 -2.92
C ILE A 733 -0.20 -13.10 -3.53
N LEU A 734 -0.86 -12.85 -4.65
CA LEU A 734 -1.61 -13.89 -5.33
C LEU A 734 -0.71 -15.04 -5.76
N TRP A 735 0.49 -14.76 -6.19
CA TRP A 735 1.41 -15.80 -6.63
C TRP A 735 2.01 -16.58 -5.49
N LEU A 736 2.12 -15.99 -4.32
CA LEU A 736 2.57 -16.66 -3.12
C LEU A 736 1.64 -17.74 -2.60
N ASN A 737 0.42 -17.79 -3.05
CA ASN A 737 -0.52 -18.87 -2.70
C ASN A 737 -0.37 -20.12 -3.56
N LYS A 738 0.57 -20.18 -4.46
CA LYS A 738 0.73 -21.30 -5.39
C LYS A 738 1.64 -22.35 -4.87
#